data_a1b79e43790539573e72c3860be0f0c7
#
_entry.id   a1b79e43790539573e72c3860be0f0c7
#
_cell.length_a   1.000
_cell.length_b   1.000
_cell.length_c   1.000
_cell.angle_alpha   90.00
_cell.angle_beta   90.00
_cell.angle_gamma   90.00
#
_symmetry.space_group_name_H-M   'P 1'
#
loop_
_entity.id
_entity.type
_entity.pdbx_description
1 polymer ?
#
loop_
_entity_poly.entity_id
_entity_poly.type
_entity_poly.pdbx_seq_one_letter_code
_entity_poly.pdbx_strand_id
1 'polypeptide(L)'
;MEEAKRAVSGLDLPKKVTDFLTNSWGISTLHPPQFEAMPSVLGGDNTLLAIPTASGKSLVAYIGIMKRVLIDEPGSKAVYIVPLKALASEKFDDLSELCSAVGLSVGLGIGDASAEAKKIDECDVLVCTSEKLDSLMRNRSEIMANVSIVVADEFHLMNDSTRGPTLEINLTRLRHLRPKAQIIALSATVGNCQDLANWLDATLILSDWRPVALEYSTFHDLHLEPRLVQSSAMSSDGDALQPPRDLEGPKSHPTWVVVNDTIDQDGQVLVFVGTRRSAQSEALKLSKRVLKRLTKEDPDRVKRLGVFADSLEGRQQTAMAERLATAIRGGVAFHHAGLTHGQRKAIEGAFKEGLLVGLTATPTLAAGVNLPARRVLVRDLKRWDDGMSRPLPVMEVRQMLGRAGRPKYDAYGEAWVLCKGTDGWAIADDVSRRYFFGPVESISSKLSSEPALRTHLLAAIAAGGFRHRGELGDFFQATFLGASVSPTYLKEQLDRMLDWLVEERFIRRVGIDDDYVARRADNSVEDGLEEDWDDEMPIWASIAQSTGGVDLQSPSNSLTTQTSRGESAFSKASLGFTQATDLAQVGGWGEPSGVDHQGMVYEATMMGERVTQMYLDPLSASQLRTGLRRAVRRLVRQNGPVTEFSLLQLATTTPDFSSLWAKNSDMEANSLLWLKANAIEDELLTDVTLAERLLGYVKSAWMLEKWIEEETMREIESDLDVSPGDVNHRVDLMGWLLTAARQVLLTDDVFSEDHLGEIDQLSTMIDVLRQRIRHGCKHDLLNLVNIKHVGRSRAREMSKLGLRTPKDVLGMSGKQKNELLALRGWGPVLLQNIMAEVEKVVEKEHQAKGQTSVVQIHKDDVPLSGERQSDD
;
A
#
# COMPACT_ATOMS: atom_id res chain seq x y z
N MET A 1 -41.41 15.37 14.16
CA MET A 1 -40.73 15.75 15.40
C MET A 1 -39.32 15.20 15.50
N GLU A 2 -39.08 13.94 15.14
CA GLU A 2 -37.70 13.37 15.12
C GLU A 2 -36.77 13.99 14.09
N GLU A 3 -37.24 14.30 12.87
CA GLU A 3 -36.42 15.00 11.87
C GLU A 3 -35.99 16.38 12.32
N ALA A 4 -36.85 17.10 13.05
CA ALA A 4 -36.48 18.43 13.57
C ALA A 4 -35.38 18.38 14.63
N LYS A 5 -35.22 17.25 15.34
CA LYS A 5 -34.15 17.05 16.32
C LYS A 5 -32.79 16.76 15.64
N ARG A 6 -32.84 16.22 14.41
CA ARG A 6 -31.63 15.86 13.63
C ARG A 6 -31.15 16.98 12.71
N ALA A 7 -31.73 18.19 12.82
CA ALA A 7 -31.36 19.33 12.00
C ALA A 7 -29.92 19.80 12.29
N VAL A 8 -29.13 19.98 11.24
CA VAL A 8 -27.75 20.50 11.33
C VAL A 8 -27.70 21.89 11.95
N SER A 9 -28.74 22.72 11.75
CA SER A 9 -28.85 24.05 12.34
C SER A 9 -28.98 24.06 13.88
N GLY A 10 -29.30 22.92 14.49
CA GLY A 10 -29.39 22.74 15.93
C GLY A 10 -28.08 22.26 16.61
N LEU A 11 -27.04 22.00 15.83
CA LEU A 11 -25.75 21.54 16.36
C LEU A 11 -24.98 22.73 16.99
N ASP A 12 -24.24 22.42 18.06
CA ASP A 12 -23.32 23.38 18.70
C ASP A 12 -22.07 23.60 17.85
N LEU A 13 -22.24 24.33 16.75
CA LEU A 13 -21.22 24.66 15.76
C LEU A 13 -21.29 26.13 15.35
N PRO A 14 -20.19 26.73 14.86
CA PRO A 14 -20.24 28.06 14.28
C PRO A 14 -21.25 28.12 13.12
N LYS A 15 -22.05 29.20 13.08
CA LYS A 15 -23.08 29.38 12.05
C LYS A 15 -22.56 29.24 10.63
N LYS A 16 -21.32 29.67 10.36
CA LYS A 16 -20.67 29.50 9.04
C LYS A 16 -20.55 28.03 8.64
N VAL A 17 -20.31 27.12 9.59
CA VAL A 17 -20.22 25.66 9.33
C VAL A 17 -21.60 25.12 8.99
N THR A 18 -22.61 25.40 9.82
CA THR A 18 -24.00 24.92 9.59
C THR A 18 -24.60 25.49 8.31
N ASP A 19 -24.35 26.75 8.01
CA ASP A 19 -24.78 27.40 6.75
C ASP A 19 -24.10 26.74 5.54
N PHE A 20 -22.81 26.43 5.63
CA PHE A 20 -22.07 25.76 4.56
C PHE A 20 -22.59 24.33 4.31
N LEU A 21 -22.76 23.53 5.36
CA LEU A 21 -23.32 22.17 5.26
C LEU A 21 -24.70 22.18 4.62
N THR A 22 -25.55 23.15 5.00
CA THR A 22 -26.92 23.23 4.50
C THR A 22 -27.00 23.78 3.08
N ASN A 23 -26.30 24.89 2.78
CA ASN A 23 -26.46 25.59 1.51
C ASN A 23 -25.53 25.08 0.40
N SER A 24 -24.28 24.70 0.74
CA SER A 24 -23.30 24.22 -0.26
C SER A 24 -23.40 22.73 -0.47
N TRP A 25 -23.47 21.94 0.57
CA TRP A 25 -23.55 20.48 0.48
C TRP A 25 -24.99 19.94 0.48
N GLY A 26 -25.99 20.78 0.76
CA GLY A 26 -27.40 20.38 0.80
C GLY A 26 -27.75 19.44 1.96
N ILE A 27 -26.95 19.45 3.03
CA ILE A 27 -27.13 18.60 4.21
C ILE A 27 -27.87 19.39 5.29
N SER A 28 -29.20 19.26 5.33
CA SER A 28 -30.06 19.94 6.33
C SER A 28 -30.30 19.10 7.59
N THR A 29 -30.25 17.76 7.46
CA THR A 29 -30.53 16.83 8.55
C THR A 29 -29.50 15.70 8.58
N LEU A 30 -29.14 15.27 9.78
CA LEU A 30 -28.26 14.11 9.98
C LEU A 30 -29.03 12.80 9.82
N HIS A 31 -28.35 11.80 9.32
CA HIS A 31 -28.84 10.42 9.35
C HIS A 31 -28.88 9.88 10.79
N PRO A 32 -29.74 8.90 11.10
CA PRO A 32 -29.89 8.38 12.45
C PRO A 32 -28.58 8.05 13.17
N PRO A 33 -27.67 7.24 12.62
CA PRO A 33 -26.42 6.92 13.32
C PRO A 33 -25.44 8.10 13.40
N GLN A 34 -25.51 9.05 12.46
CA GLN A 34 -24.74 10.28 12.55
C GLN A 34 -25.22 11.12 13.75
N PHE A 35 -26.53 11.25 13.92
CA PHE A 35 -27.12 11.98 15.05
C PHE A 35 -26.83 11.29 16.38
N GLU A 36 -26.90 9.96 16.43
CA GLU A 36 -26.55 9.16 17.61
C GLU A 36 -25.10 9.39 18.07
N ALA A 37 -24.19 9.64 17.13
CA ALA A 37 -22.79 9.92 17.45
C ALA A 37 -22.55 11.35 17.98
N MET A 38 -23.45 12.30 17.74
CA MET A 38 -23.21 13.71 18.07
C MET A 38 -22.95 13.99 19.54
N PRO A 39 -23.64 13.37 20.52
CA PRO A 39 -23.38 13.64 21.94
C PRO A 39 -21.91 13.35 22.32
N SER A 40 -21.34 12.23 21.90
CA SER A 40 -19.95 11.88 22.19
C SER A 40 -18.96 12.71 21.38
N VAL A 41 -19.24 12.92 20.10
CA VAL A 41 -18.35 13.67 19.19
C VAL A 41 -18.27 15.15 19.61
N LEU A 42 -19.39 15.80 19.88
CA LEU A 42 -19.43 17.21 20.30
C LEU A 42 -19.04 17.39 21.77
N GLY A 43 -19.17 16.34 22.58
CA GLY A 43 -18.71 16.32 23.98
C GLY A 43 -17.20 16.18 24.13
N GLY A 44 -16.49 15.83 23.05
CA GLY A 44 -15.04 15.63 23.05
C GLY A 44 -14.60 14.23 23.45
N ASP A 45 -15.54 13.27 23.56
CA ASP A 45 -15.24 11.86 23.89
C ASP A 45 -14.69 11.15 22.66
N ASN A 46 -13.83 10.16 22.87
CA ASN A 46 -13.43 9.26 21.81
C ASN A 46 -14.66 8.49 21.31
N THR A 47 -14.75 8.30 20.00
CA THR A 47 -15.91 7.69 19.36
C THR A 47 -15.49 6.68 18.31
N LEU A 48 -16.02 5.45 18.40
CA LEU A 48 -15.92 4.44 17.34
C LEU A 48 -17.27 4.33 16.62
N LEU A 49 -17.31 4.80 15.38
CA LEU A 49 -18.49 4.74 14.53
C LEU A 49 -18.38 3.54 13.58
N ALA A 50 -19.06 2.45 13.91
CA ALA A 50 -19.06 1.19 13.14
C ALA A 50 -20.39 1.04 12.39
N ILE A 51 -20.46 1.62 11.19
CA ILE A 51 -21.65 1.62 10.34
C ILE A 51 -21.29 1.26 8.89
N PRO A 52 -22.24 0.80 8.07
CA PRO A 52 -22.00 0.40 6.70
C PRO A 52 -21.34 1.48 5.84
N THR A 53 -20.67 1.09 4.75
CA THR A 53 -20.15 2.02 3.75
C THR A 53 -21.30 2.81 3.11
N ALA A 54 -21.01 4.02 2.61
CA ALA A 54 -21.96 4.97 2.03
C ALA A 54 -23.02 5.55 3.01
N SER A 55 -22.86 5.36 4.33
CA SER A 55 -23.74 5.97 5.35
C SER A 55 -23.32 7.37 5.81
N GLY A 56 -22.35 7.97 5.15
CA GLY A 56 -21.89 9.33 5.44
C GLY A 56 -21.04 9.47 6.71
N LYS A 57 -20.23 8.47 7.05
CA LYS A 57 -19.33 8.47 8.24
C LYS A 57 -18.45 9.70 8.34
N SER A 58 -17.88 10.12 7.22
CA SER A 58 -16.93 11.24 7.16
C SER A 58 -17.51 12.57 7.67
N LEU A 59 -18.83 12.78 7.49
CA LEU A 59 -19.50 13.99 7.98
C LEU A 59 -19.42 14.11 9.51
N VAL A 60 -19.50 12.98 10.23
CA VAL A 60 -19.39 12.95 11.70
C VAL A 60 -17.99 13.43 12.12
N ALA A 61 -16.96 12.97 11.45
CA ALA A 61 -15.58 13.39 11.68
C ALA A 61 -15.35 14.86 11.32
N TYR A 62 -15.92 15.34 10.20
CA TYR A 62 -15.82 16.75 9.81
C TYR A 62 -16.47 17.66 10.84
N ILE A 63 -17.64 17.30 11.37
CA ILE A 63 -18.32 18.02 12.46
C ILE A 63 -17.45 18.05 13.71
N GLY A 64 -16.88 16.91 14.11
CA GLY A 64 -15.96 16.84 15.25
C GLY A 64 -14.74 17.74 15.10
N ILE A 65 -14.10 17.74 13.92
CA ILE A 65 -12.97 18.63 13.62
C ILE A 65 -13.37 20.10 13.75
N MET A 66 -14.50 20.49 13.15
CA MET A 66 -14.97 21.89 13.20
C MET A 66 -15.29 22.33 14.62
N LYS A 67 -15.93 21.49 15.43
CA LYS A 67 -16.19 21.74 16.84
C LYS A 67 -14.88 21.96 17.61
N ARG A 68 -13.95 21.00 17.46
CA ARG A 68 -12.71 20.98 18.25
C ARG A 68 -11.80 22.14 17.95
N VAL A 69 -11.50 22.38 16.66
CA VAL A 69 -10.53 23.40 16.22
C VAL A 69 -11.08 24.82 16.29
N LEU A 70 -12.39 25.02 16.14
CA LEU A 70 -12.99 26.37 16.12
C LEU A 70 -13.56 26.81 17.46
N ILE A 71 -14.01 25.88 18.32
CA ILE A 71 -14.73 26.22 19.56
C ILE A 71 -13.97 25.73 20.78
N ASP A 72 -13.69 24.42 20.89
CA ASP A 72 -13.19 23.83 22.13
C ASP A 72 -11.72 24.19 22.38
N GLU A 73 -10.88 24.07 21.35
CA GLU A 73 -9.44 24.39 21.39
C GLU A 73 -9.03 25.23 20.17
N PRO A 74 -9.43 26.52 20.11
CA PRO A 74 -9.10 27.40 18.98
C PRO A 74 -7.58 27.50 18.75
N GLY A 75 -7.18 27.32 17.48
CA GLY A 75 -5.77 27.28 17.06
C GLY A 75 -5.07 25.95 17.29
N SER A 76 -5.74 24.93 17.79
CA SER A 76 -5.26 23.56 17.77
C SER A 76 -5.33 22.95 16.36
N LYS A 77 -4.75 21.77 16.18
CA LYS A 77 -4.64 21.10 14.89
C LYS A 77 -5.42 19.78 14.87
N ALA A 78 -5.91 19.42 13.69
CA ALA A 78 -6.57 18.15 13.44
C ALA A 78 -5.75 17.28 12.50
N VAL A 79 -5.76 15.95 12.75
CA VAL A 79 -5.15 14.97 11.86
C VAL A 79 -6.22 14.00 11.36
N TYR A 80 -6.34 13.87 10.04
CA TYR A 80 -7.26 12.93 9.39
C TYR A 80 -6.45 11.83 8.69
N ILE A 81 -6.47 10.63 9.26
CA ILE A 81 -5.71 9.47 8.79
C ILE A 81 -6.56 8.67 7.82
N VAL A 82 -6.02 8.38 6.65
CA VAL A 82 -6.64 7.52 5.64
C VAL A 82 -5.68 6.41 5.20
N PRO A 83 -6.18 5.24 4.82
CA PRO A 83 -5.31 4.13 4.45
C PRO A 83 -4.71 4.22 3.04
N LEU A 84 -5.28 5.04 2.16
CA LEU A 84 -4.94 5.07 0.73
C LEU A 84 -4.75 6.50 0.21
N LYS A 85 -3.74 6.70 -0.64
CA LYS A 85 -3.45 8.00 -1.28
C LYS A 85 -4.66 8.55 -2.06
N ALA A 86 -5.46 7.69 -2.69
CA ALA A 86 -6.66 8.11 -3.42
C ALA A 86 -7.75 8.68 -2.49
N LEU A 87 -7.97 8.03 -1.34
CA LEU A 87 -8.87 8.52 -0.30
C LEU A 87 -8.35 9.82 0.33
N ALA A 88 -7.03 9.94 0.51
CA ALA A 88 -6.43 11.17 1.02
C ALA A 88 -6.78 12.38 0.12
N SER A 89 -6.69 12.21 -1.19
CA SER A 89 -7.06 13.29 -2.13
C SER A 89 -8.54 13.63 -2.06
N GLU A 90 -9.44 12.62 -1.97
CA GLU A 90 -10.88 12.86 -1.82
C GLU A 90 -11.19 13.62 -0.53
N LYS A 91 -10.64 13.18 0.61
CA LYS A 91 -10.87 13.85 1.90
C LYS A 91 -10.23 15.22 1.98
N PHE A 92 -9.09 15.40 1.32
CA PHE A 92 -8.45 16.71 1.19
C PHE A 92 -9.34 17.68 0.41
N ASP A 93 -9.95 17.26 -0.68
CA ASP A 93 -10.86 18.11 -1.46
C ASP A 93 -12.08 18.50 -0.64
N ASP A 94 -12.76 17.54 0.00
CA ASP A 94 -13.91 17.77 0.88
C ASP A 94 -13.57 18.74 2.02
N LEU A 95 -12.48 18.48 2.76
CA LEU A 95 -12.06 19.32 3.89
C LEU A 95 -11.55 20.69 3.45
N SER A 96 -10.90 20.80 2.28
CA SER A 96 -10.46 22.09 1.75
C SER A 96 -11.64 23.00 1.44
N GLU A 97 -12.73 22.47 0.90
CA GLU A 97 -13.95 23.20 0.64
C GLU A 97 -14.60 23.70 1.94
N LEU A 98 -14.78 22.81 2.93
CA LEU A 98 -15.36 23.16 4.22
C LEU A 98 -14.49 24.13 5.03
N CYS A 99 -13.19 23.85 5.14
CA CYS A 99 -12.24 24.66 5.91
C CYS A 99 -12.08 26.08 5.33
N SER A 100 -12.07 26.20 4.00
CA SER A 100 -11.99 27.51 3.33
C SER A 100 -13.16 28.41 3.69
N ALA A 101 -14.38 27.86 3.89
CA ALA A 101 -15.55 28.61 4.29
C ALA A 101 -15.44 29.23 5.70
N VAL A 102 -14.60 28.65 6.56
CA VAL A 102 -14.38 29.11 7.95
C VAL A 102 -13.01 29.71 8.20
N GLY A 103 -12.14 29.78 7.19
CA GLY A 103 -10.82 30.39 7.26
C GLY A 103 -9.73 29.48 7.83
N LEU A 104 -9.91 28.15 7.77
CA LEU A 104 -8.90 27.16 8.12
C LEU A 104 -8.14 26.69 6.88
N SER A 105 -6.90 26.27 7.08
CA SER A 105 -6.01 25.72 6.07
C SER A 105 -5.92 24.19 6.16
N VAL A 106 -5.83 23.52 4.99
CA VAL A 106 -5.70 22.06 4.92
C VAL A 106 -4.41 21.67 4.23
N GLY A 107 -3.67 20.74 4.85
CA GLY A 107 -2.46 20.14 4.31
C GLY A 107 -2.71 18.70 3.83
N LEU A 108 -2.00 18.29 2.77
CA LEU A 108 -2.05 16.92 2.24
C LEU A 108 -0.69 16.23 2.41
N GLY A 109 -0.66 15.16 3.20
CA GLY A 109 0.54 14.37 3.48
C GLY A 109 0.51 12.99 2.82
N ILE A 110 0.96 12.87 1.56
CA ILE A 110 0.91 11.60 0.79
C ILE A 110 2.22 11.20 0.10
N GLY A 111 3.31 11.89 0.35
CA GLY A 111 4.59 11.64 -0.33
C GLY A 111 5.80 11.94 0.54
N ASP A 112 7.00 11.66 -0.01
CA ASP A 112 8.29 11.83 0.68
C ASP A 112 8.94 13.21 0.48
N ALA A 113 8.28 14.16 -0.17
CA ALA A 113 8.87 15.43 -0.56
C ALA A 113 9.11 16.34 0.64
N SER A 114 10.37 16.64 0.94
CA SER A 114 10.82 17.58 1.97
C SER A 114 10.33 19.02 1.73
N ALA A 115 10.01 19.39 0.50
CA ALA A 115 9.46 20.69 0.15
C ALA A 115 8.04 20.93 0.68
N GLU A 116 7.32 19.86 1.06
CA GLU A 116 5.96 19.94 1.63
C GLU A 116 5.98 20.10 3.17
N ALA A 117 7.11 19.83 3.82
CA ALA A 117 7.19 19.80 5.28
C ALA A 117 6.72 21.11 5.93
N LYS A 118 7.19 22.29 5.46
CA LYS A 118 6.76 23.58 5.98
C LYS A 118 5.25 23.84 5.83
N LYS A 119 4.67 23.45 4.70
CA LYS A 119 3.23 23.58 4.45
C LYS A 119 2.40 22.67 5.37
N ILE A 120 2.94 21.50 5.71
CA ILE A 120 2.31 20.55 6.63
C ILE A 120 2.32 21.12 8.06
N ASP A 121 3.43 21.70 8.51
CA ASP A 121 3.53 22.26 9.85
C ASP A 121 2.67 23.52 10.06
N GLU A 122 2.37 24.26 8.99
CA GLU A 122 1.55 25.48 9.02
C GLU A 122 0.04 25.23 8.90
N CYS A 123 -0.41 24.05 8.45
CA CYS A 123 -1.83 23.78 8.25
C CYS A 123 -2.59 23.56 9.58
N ASP A 124 -3.90 23.85 9.58
CA ASP A 124 -4.80 23.59 10.71
C ASP A 124 -5.35 22.16 10.70
N VAL A 125 -5.58 21.60 9.50
CA VAL A 125 -6.06 20.24 9.30
C VAL A 125 -5.11 19.50 8.38
N LEU A 126 -4.55 18.39 8.83
CA LEU A 126 -3.69 17.53 8.04
C LEU A 126 -4.43 16.27 7.61
N VAL A 127 -4.57 16.06 6.30
CA VAL A 127 -5.02 14.77 5.73
C VAL A 127 -3.79 13.97 5.31
N CYS A 128 -3.60 12.78 5.87
CA CYS A 128 -2.40 11.99 5.59
C CYS A 128 -2.64 10.48 5.64
N THR A 129 -1.69 9.72 5.09
CA THR A 129 -1.67 8.26 5.29
C THR A 129 -1.01 7.90 6.63
N SER A 130 -1.27 6.67 7.11
CA SER A 130 -0.66 6.16 8.35
C SER A 130 0.86 6.20 8.32
N GLU A 131 1.47 5.87 7.18
CA GLU A 131 2.92 5.87 6.99
C GLU A 131 3.48 7.30 7.06
N LYS A 132 2.78 8.29 6.48
CA LYS A 132 3.21 9.69 6.54
C LYS A 132 3.10 10.24 7.95
N LEU A 133 2.04 9.90 8.67
CA LEU A 133 1.89 10.29 10.07
C LEU A 133 3.00 9.71 10.94
N ASP A 134 3.33 8.43 10.77
CA ASP A 134 4.44 7.81 11.49
C ASP A 134 5.77 8.51 11.18
N SER A 135 6.01 8.87 9.92
CA SER A 135 7.17 9.69 9.51
C SER A 135 7.22 11.03 10.23
N LEU A 136 6.11 11.75 10.28
CA LEU A 136 6.02 13.04 10.96
C LEU A 136 6.29 12.91 12.47
N MET A 137 5.75 11.87 13.11
CA MET A 137 5.98 11.61 14.53
C MET A 137 7.44 11.21 14.84
N ARG A 138 8.08 10.41 13.98
CA ARG A 138 9.49 10.04 14.13
C ARG A 138 10.42 11.25 13.97
N ASN A 139 10.09 12.14 13.04
CA ASN A 139 10.86 13.34 12.75
C ASN A 139 10.50 14.54 13.64
N ARG A 140 9.68 14.33 14.69
CA ARG A 140 9.24 15.34 15.66
C ARG A 140 8.67 16.61 15.01
N SER A 141 7.84 16.43 13.98
CA SER A 141 7.16 17.54 13.29
C SER A 141 6.36 18.39 14.27
N GLU A 142 6.43 19.72 14.10
CA GLU A 142 5.78 20.71 14.99
C GLU A 142 4.25 20.59 15.00
N ILE A 143 3.65 20.09 13.92
CA ILE A 143 2.20 19.88 13.85
C ILE A 143 1.72 18.96 14.98
N MET A 144 2.53 17.97 15.37
CA MET A 144 2.17 16.99 16.41
C MET A 144 2.10 17.60 17.82
N ALA A 145 2.74 18.75 18.04
CA ALA A 145 2.77 19.39 19.34
C ALA A 145 1.41 19.97 19.76
N ASN A 146 0.53 20.27 18.82
CA ASN A 146 -0.75 20.93 19.08
C ASN A 146 -1.98 20.20 18.54
N VAL A 147 -1.87 18.89 18.31
CA VAL A 147 -3.01 18.08 17.86
C VAL A 147 -4.01 17.89 18.99
N SER A 148 -5.28 18.25 18.74
CA SER A 148 -6.40 18.08 19.67
C SER A 148 -7.42 17.04 19.22
N ILE A 149 -7.44 16.70 17.93
CA ILE A 149 -8.34 15.69 17.39
C ILE A 149 -7.65 14.86 16.31
N VAL A 150 -7.90 13.57 16.34
CA VAL A 150 -7.41 12.57 15.37
C VAL A 150 -8.58 11.78 14.82
N VAL A 151 -8.69 11.74 13.52
CA VAL A 151 -9.66 10.90 12.82
C VAL A 151 -8.94 9.72 12.18
N ALA A 152 -9.37 8.50 12.45
CA ALA A 152 -8.89 7.29 11.79
C ALA A 152 -10.00 6.74 10.88
N ASP A 153 -9.90 7.03 9.58
CA ASP A 153 -10.88 6.56 8.58
C ASP A 153 -10.55 5.16 8.10
N GLU A 154 -11.59 4.40 7.73
CA GLU A 154 -11.53 2.99 7.36
C GLU A 154 -10.76 2.15 8.40
N PHE A 155 -11.08 2.39 9.67
CA PHE A 155 -10.37 1.84 10.83
C PHE A 155 -10.30 0.30 10.83
N HIS A 156 -11.24 -0.39 10.20
CA HIS A 156 -11.20 -1.85 10.02
C HIS A 156 -9.97 -2.35 9.25
N LEU A 157 -9.22 -1.47 8.55
CA LEU A 157 -7.95 -1.81 7.93
C LEU A 157 -6.79 -2.01 8.94
N MET A 158 -7.04 -1.88 10.24
CA MET A 158 -6.16 -2.45 11.27
C MET A 158 -5.92 -3.97 11.08
N ASN A 159 -6.83 -4.67 10.40
CA ASN A 159 -6.66 -6.07 10.03
C ASN A 159 -5.77 -6.30 8.79
N ASP A 160 -5.32 -5.24 8.12
CA ASP A 160 -4.37 -5.33 7.00
C ASP A 160 -2.96 -5.63 7.52
N SER A 161 -2.29 -6.64 6.93
CA SER A 161 -0.98 -7.10 7.40
C SER A 161 0.13 -6.07 7.25
N THR A 162 -0.01 -5.11 6.34
CA THR A 162 1.00 -4.10 6.04
C THR A 162 0.74 -2.76 6.70
N ARG A 163 -0.51 -2.31 6.75
CA ARG A 163 -0.91 -0.98 7.25
C ARG A 163 -1.42 -0.99 8.68
N GLY A 164 -2.02 -2.12 9.08
CA GLY A 164 -2.60 -2.28 10.42
C GLY A 164 -1.61 -1.97 11.54
N PRO A 165 -0.40 -2.55 11.53
CA PRO A 165 0.62 -2.29 12.55
C PRO A 165 0.97 -0.81 12.69
N THR A 166 1.16 -0.12 11.57
CA THR A 166 1.50 1.30 11.57
C THR A 166 0.36 2.16 12.12
N LEU A 167 -0.90 1.86 11.77
CA LEU A 167 -2.06 2.57 12.31
C LEU A 167 -2.18 2.35 13.83
N GLU A 168 -2.03 1.11 14.28
CA GLU A 168 -2.08 0.74 15.70
C GLU A 168 -1.02 1.48 16.54
N ILE A 169 0.23 1.45 16.08
CA ILE A 169 1.35 2.15 16.73
C ILE A 169 1.14 3.67 16.73
N ASN A 170 0.66 4.23 15.63
CA ASN A 170 0.38 5.66 15.54
C ASN A 170 -0.66 6.11 16.57
N LEU A 171 -1.77 5.39 16.66
CA LEU A 171 -2.82 5.70 17.63
C LEU A 171 -2.32 5.53 19.07
N THR A 172 -1.56 4.46 19.34
CA THR A 172 -0.98 4.24 20.67
C THR A 172 -0.01 5.36 21.03
N ARG A 173 0.88 5.75 20.12
CA ARG A 173 1.84 6.84 20.33
C ARG A 173 1.15 8.19 20.51
N LEU A 174 0.10 8.48 19.72
CA LEU A 174 -0.70 9.69 19.87
C LEU A 174 -1.38 9.75 21.23
N ARG A 175 -1.99 8.66 21.69
CA ARG A 175 -2.59 8.57 23.03
C ARG A 175 -1.57 8.81 24.14
N HIS A 176 -0.35 8.34 23.95
CA HIS A 176 0.76 8.59 24.91
C HIS A 176 1.23 10.03 24.88
N LEU A 177 1.45 10.62 23.70
CA LEU A 177 1.96 11.99 23.54
C LEU A 177 0.90 13.07 23.81
N ARG A 178 -0.36 12.78 23.46
CA ARG A 178 -1.50 13.70 23.50
C ARG A 178 -2.72 13.04 24.17
N PRO A 179 -2.66 12.70 25.45
CA PRO A 179 -3.71 11.92 26.12
C PRO A 179 -5.08 12.60 26.16
N LYS A 180 -5.14 13.93 25.90
CA LYS A 180 -6.39 14.69 25.79
C LYS A 180 -6.91 14.86 24.37
N ALA A 181 -6.15 14.39 23.35
CA ALA A 181 -6.62 14.47 21.99
C ALA A 181 -7.79 13.51 21.78
N GLN A 182 -8.87 14.02 21.21
CA GLN A 182 -10.04 13.23 20.86
C GLN A 182 -9.73 12.29 19.70
N ILE A 183 -10.17 11.03 19.76
CA ILE A 183 -10.03 10.06 18.66
C ILE A 183 -11.42 9.73 18.11
N ILE A 184 -11.61 9.92 16.81
CA ILE A 184 -12.80 9.49 16.07
C ILE A 184 -12.38 8.41 15.10
N ALA A 185 -12.77 7.16 15.37
CA ALA A 185 -12.50 6.03 14.49
C ALA A 185 -13.75 5.70 13.64
N LEU A 186 -13.59 5.74 12.31
CA LEU A 186 -14.64 5.45 11.36
C LEU A 186 -14.41 4.07 10.76
N SER A 187 -15.31 3.14 11.00
CA SER A 187 -15.17 1.74 10.60
C SER A 187 -16.38 1.22 9.82
N ALA A 188 -16.16 0.21 9.00
CA ALA A 188 -17.23 -0.74 8.69
C ALA A 188 -17.53 -1.60 9.92
N THR A 189 -18.68 -2.26 9.94
CA THR A 189 -19.04 -3.21 11.01
C THR A 189 -18.07 -4.40 11.00
N VAL A 190 -17.50 -4.72 12.16
CA VAL A 190 -16.56 -5.84 12.39
C VAL A 190 -17.00 -6.66 13.60
N GLY A 191 -16.48 -7.90 13.71
CA GLY A 191 -16.97 -8.84 14.72
C GLY A 191 -16.70 -8.45 16.18
N ASN A 192 -15.66 -7.65 16.43
CA ASN A 192 -15.23 -7.25 17.78
C ASN A 192 -15.18 -5.74 17.98
N CYS A 193 -16.20 -5.02 17.51
CA CYS A 193 -16.28 -3.56 17.68
C CYS A 193 -16.12 -3.12 19.15
N GLN A 194 -16.65 -3.90 20.09
CA GLN A 194 -16.58 -3.55 21.52
C GLN A 194 -15.15 -3.62 22.06
N ASP A 195 -14.35 -4.62 21.65
CA ASP A 195 -12.95 -4.73 22.07
C ASP A 195 -12.12 -3.54 21.55
N LEU A 196 -12.39 -3.13 20.32
CA LEU A 196 -11.76 -1.95 19.71
C LEU A 196 -12.19 -0.66 20.41
N ALA A 197 -13.46 -0.51 20.74
CA ALA A 197 -13.96 0.64 21.50
C ALA A 197 -13.34 0.71 22.89
N ASN A 198 -13.26 -0.44 23.59
CA ASN A 198 -12.62 -0.53 24.90
C ASN A 198 -11.12 -0.17 24.82
N TRP A 199 -10.41 -0.65 23.80
CA TRP A 199 -9.00 -0.30 23.60
C TRP A 199 -8.81 1.20 23.37
N LEU A 200 -9.69 1.84 22.60
CA LEU A 200 -9.62 3.29 22.31
C LEU A 200 -10.20 4.15 23.45
N ASP A 201 -10.78 3.56 24.49
CA ASP A 201 -11.60 4.26 25.48
C ASP A 201 -12.67 5.12 24.79
N ALA A 202 -13.41 4.50 23.87
CA ALA A 202 -14.32 5.18 22.96
C ALA A 202 -15.78 4.75 23.15
N THR A 203 -16.70 5.68 22.96
CA THR A 203 -18.12 5.38 22.83
C THR A 203 -18.35 4.65 21.50
N LEU A 204 -18.96 3.46 21.58
CA LEU A 204 -19.30 2.66 20.39
C LEU A 204 -20.66 3.06 19.86
N ILE A 205 -20.71 3.47 18.59
CA ILE A 205 -21.93 3.66 17.81
C ILE A 205 -21.98 2.56 16.76
N LEU A 206 -22.91 1.64 16.92
CA LEU A 206 -23.09 0.47 16.06
C LEU A 206 -24.46 0.52 15.40
N SER A 207 -24.49 0.52 14.07
CA SER A 207 -25.76 0.54 13.34
C SER A 207 -25.61 -0.14 11.98
N ASP A 208 -26.66 -0.84 11.57
CA ASP A 208 -26.80 -1.42 10.24
C ASP A 208 -27.56 -0.51 9.27
N TRP A 209 -27.89 0.71 9.70
CA TRP A 209 -28.65 1.66 8.92
C TRP A 209 -27.93 2.08 7.62
N ARG A 210 -28.69 2.20 6.53
CA ARG A 210 -28.21 2.65 5.23
C ARG A 210 -29.11 3.72 4.63
N PRO A 211 -28.56 4.70 3.87
CA PRO A 211 -29.37 5.72 3.20
C PRO A 211 -30.21 5.16 2.03
N VAL A 212 -29.78 4.04 1.45
CA VAL A 212 -30.50 3.30 0.42
C VAL A 212 -30.65 1.85 0.88
N ALA A 213 -31.86 1.33 0.89
CA ALA A 213 -32.11 -0.06 1.23
C ALA A 213 -31.35 -1.01 0.30
N LEU A 214 -30.83 -2.11 0.83
CA LEU A 214 -30.01 -3.05 0.09
C LEU A 214 -30.64 -4.44 0.14
N GLU A 215 -30.98 -4.96 -1.02
CA GLU A 215 -31.50 -6.32 -1.17
C GLU A 215 -30.38 -7.28 -1.54
N TYR A 216 -30.12 -8.26 -0.70
CA TYR A 216 -29.18 -9.34 -0.92
C TYR A 216 -29.89 -10.52 -1.57
N SER A 217 -29.38 -10.95 -2.73
CA SER A 217 -29.98 -12.05 -3.48
C SER A 217 -28.94 -13.06 -3.91
N THR A 218 -29.34 -14.32 -3.94
CA THR A 218 -28.58 -15.39 -4.59
C THR A 218 -29.07 -15.58 -6.02
N PHE A 219 -28.14 -15.77 -6.95
CA PHE A 219 -28.42 -15.99 -8.36
C PHE A 219 -27.80 -17.30 -8.84
N HIS A 220 -28.63 -18.23 -9.26
CA HIS A 220 -28.19 -19.53 -9.80
C HIS A 220 -29.14 -20.00 -10.89
N ASP A 221 -28.59 -20.63 -11.91
CA ASP A 221 -29.31 -21.23 -13.04
C ASP A 221 -30.42 -20.32 -13.66
N LEU A 222 -30.13 -19.01 -13.72
CA LEU A 222 -31.01 -17.90 -14.11
C LEU A 222 -32.14 -17.58 -13.11
N HIS A 223 -32.20 -18.26 -11.99
CA HIS A 223 -33.14 -17.99 -10.91
C HIS A 223 -32.54 -17.00 -9.91
N LEU A 224 -33.22 -15.91 -9.68
CA LEU A 224 -32.89 -14.90 -8.67
C LEU A 224 -33.77 -15.10 -7.44
N GLU A 225 -33.13 -15.27 -6.28
CA GLU A 225 -33.81 -15.44 -5.03
C GLU A 225 -33.36 -14.40 -4.01
N PRO A 226 -34.19 -13.40 -3.69
CA PRO A 226 -33.97 -12.46 -2.61
C PRO A 226 -33.93 -13.16 -1.25
N ARG A 227 -32.94 -12.86 -0.41
CA ARG A 227 -32.67 -13.53 0.86
C ARG A 227 -32.74 -12.61 2.06
N LEU A 228 -32.36 -11.36 1.91
CA LEU A 228 -32.25 -10.39 2.99
C LEU A 228 -32.44 -8.98 2.46
N VAL A 229 -33.23 -8.16 3.14
CA VAL A 229 -33.24 -6.70 2.94
C VAL A 229 -32.63 -6.04 4.17
N GLN A 230 -31.59 -5.23 3.94
CA GLN A 230 -31.03 -4.33 4.94
C GLN A 230 -31.73 -2.98 4.78
N SER A 231 -32.56 -2.62 5.77
CA SER A 231 -33.51 -1.53 5.63
C SER A 231 -32.86 -0.13 5.70
N SER A 232 -33.50 0.83 5.04
CA SER A 232 -33.34 2.25 5.30
C SER A 232 -34.50 2.71 6.20
N ALA A 233 -34.25 3.63 7.12
CA ALA A 233 -35.27 4.15 8.04
C ALA A 233 -36.44 4.92 7.35
N MET A 234 -36.55 4.87 6.03
CA MET A 234 -37.56 5.59 5.27
C MET A 234 -38.71 4.69 4.74
N SER A 235 -38.64 3.37 4.89
CA SER A 235 -39.74 2.51 4.50
C SER A 235 -40.64 2.18 5.73
N SER A 236 -41.67 2.94 5.89
CA SER A 236 -42.75 2.64 6.84
C SER A 236 -43.67 1.49 6.39
N ASP A 237 -43.53 1.05 5.15
CA ASP A 237 -44.21 -0.16 4.64
C ASP A 237 -43.14 -1.26 4.57
N GLY A 238 -43.27 -2.22 5.47
CA GLY A 238 -42.34 -3.31 5.74
C GLY A 238 -41.48 -3.72 4.57
N ASP A 239 -40.19 -3.81 4.81
CA ASP A 239 -39.16 -4.24 3.88
C ASP A 239 -39.44 -5.68 3.40
N ALA A 240 -40.47 -5.83 2.56
CA ALA A 240 -40.81 -7.11 1.97
C ALA A 240 -39.76 -7.47 0.93
N LEU A 241 -39.19 -8.66 1.05
CA LEU A 241 -38.37 -9.24 -0.01
C LEU A 241 -39.17 -9.22 -1.33
N GLN A 242 -38.48 -8.82 -2.41
CA GLN A 242 -39.05 -8.96 -3.74
C GLN A 242 -39.34 -10.45 -4.01
N PRO A 243 -40.36 -10.79 -4.80
CA PRO A 243 -40.63 -12.18 -5.13
C PRO A 243 -39.46 -12.77 -5.94
N PRO A 244 -39.11 -14.04 -5.72
CA PRO A 244 -38.18 -14.75 -6.60
C PRO A 244 -38.60 -14.64 -8.06
N ARG A 245 -37.62 -14.51 -8.96
CA ARG A 245 -37.89 -14.38 -10.41
C ARG A 245 -36.85 -15.07 -11.25
N ASP A 246 -37.27 -15.55 -12.42
CA ASP A 246 -36.38 -16.08 -13.42
C ASP A 246 -35.97 -14.97 -14.39
N LEU A 247 -34.67 -14.95 -14.75
CA LEU A 247 -34.14 -14.03 -15.75
C LEU A 247 -34.04 -14.71 -17.11
N GLU A 248 -34.42 -13.99 -18.14
CA GLU A 248 -34.37 -14.50 -19.52
C GLU A 248 -32.97 -14.40 -20.10
N GLY A 249 -32.49 -15.49 -20.68
CA GLY A 249 -31.20 -15.50 -21.36
C GLY A 249 -30.46 -16.83 -21.40
N PRO A 250 -29.25 -16.84 -21.91
CA PRO A 250 -28.48 -18.08 -22.04
C PRO A 250 -27.82 -18.48 -20.69
N LYS A 251 -28.13 -19.70 -20.21
CA LYS A 251 -27.51 -20.27 -19.00
C LYS A 251 -25.96 -20.31 -19.06
N SER A 252 -25.38 -20.39 -20.25
CA SER A 252 -23.93 -20.39 -20.48
C SER A 252 -23.25 -19.05 -20.16
N HIS A 253 -24.01 -18.00 -20.01
CA HIS A 253 -23.49 -16.63 -19.80
C HIS A 253 -24.30 -15.87 -18.73
N PRO A 254 -24.30 -16.34 -17.47
CA PRO A 254 -25.15 -15.76 -16.42
C PRO A 254 -24.79 -14.30 -16.12
N THR A 255 -23.53 -13.91 -16.16
CA THR A 255 -23.11 -12.52 -15.99
C THR A 255 -23.72 -11.58 -17.05
N TRP A 256 -23.80 -12.04 -18.29
CA TRP A 256 -24.47 -11.28 -19.37
C TRP A 256 -25.95 -11.08 -19.08
N VAL A 257 -26.62 -12.12 -18.61
CA VAL A 257 -28.05 -12.05 -18.27
C VAL A 257 -28.29 -10.97 -17.21
N VAL A 258 -27.45 -10.93 -16.19
CA VAL A 258 -27.50 -9.90 -15.12
C VAL A 258 -27.24 -8.50 -15.69
N VAL A 259 -26.23 -8.33 -16.55
CA VAL A 259 -25.91 -7.04 -17.19
C VAL A 259 -27.06 -6.58 -18.07
N ASN A 260 -27.64 -7.50 -18.87
CA ASN A 260 -28.74 -7.20 -19.77
C ASN A 260 -30.00 -6.76 -19.00
N ASP A 261 -30.36 -7.47 -17.94
CA ASP A 261 -31.48 -7.11 -17.06
C ASP A 261 -31.25 -5.75 -16.37
N THR A 262 -29.98 -5.42 -16.06
CA THR A 262 -29.65 -4.12 -15.47
C THR A 262 -29.80 -2.99 -16.48
N ILE A 263 -29.43 -3.22 -17.74
CA ILE A 263 -29.62 -2.23 -18.83
C ILE A 263 -31.09 -1.99 -19.09
N ASP A 264 -31.93 -3.04 -19.06
CA ASP A 264 -33.39 -2.92 -19.22
C ASP A 264 -34.03 -2.01 -18.16
N GLN A 265 -33.35 -1.89 -17.01
CA GLN A 265 -33.77 -1.02 -15.91
C GLN A 265 -33.01 0.31 -15.85
N ASP A 266 -32.36 0.73 -16.95
CA ASP A 266 -31.54 1.95 -17.05
C ASP A 266 -30.49 2.07 -15.94
N GLY A 267 -29.92 0.94 -15.52
CA GLY A 267 -28.97 0.84 -14.43
C GLY A 267 -27.54 0.61 -14.90
N GLN A 268 -26.60 0.80 -13.96
CA GLN A 268 -25.20 0.39 -14.11
C GLN A 268 -24.89 -0.80 -13.22
N VAL A 269 -24.01 -1.68 -13.67
CA VAL A 269 -23.62 -2.88 -12.95
C VAL A 269 -22.12 -2.91 -12.63
N LEU A 270 -21.81 -3.29 -11.39
CA LEU A 270 -20.45 -3.57 -10.96
C LEU A 270 -20.29 -5.07 -10.71
N VAL A 271 -19.38 -5.73 -11.42
CA VAL A 271 -19.16 -7.17 -11.36
C VAL A 271 -17.81 -7.47 -10.70
N PHE A 272 -17.82 -8.07 -9.52
CA PHE A 272 -16.59 -8.50 -8.83
C PHE A 272 -16.17 -9.91 -9.23
N VAL A 273 -14.89 -10.08 -9.52
CA VAL A 273 -14.27 -11.34 -9.95
C VAL A 273 -12.98 -11.61 -9.21
N GLY A 274 -12.61 -12.87 -9.03
CA GLY A 274 -11.50 -13.28 -8.17
C GLY A 274 -10.10 -12.95 -8.69
N THR A 275 -9.90 -12.69 -9.99
CA THR A 275 -8.56 -12.46 -10.56
C THR A 275 -8.57 -11.33 -11.60
N ARG A 276 -7.40 -10.67 -11.77
CA ARG A 276 -7.19 -9.64 -12.80
C ARG A 276 -7.51 -10.16 -14.21
N ARG A 277 -7.06 -11.39 -14.53
CA ARG A 277 -7.33 -12.06 -15.81
C ARG A 277 -8.82 -12.32 -16.02
N SER A 278 -9.53 -12.68 -14.96
CA SER A 278 -10.99 -12.84 -15.01
C SER A 278 -11.68 -11.51 -15.27
N ALA A 279 -11.23 -10.41 -14.66
CA ALA A 279 -11.80 -9.08 -14.90
C ALA A 279 -11.68 -8.68 -16.37
N GLN A 280 -10.50 -8.82 -16.97
CA GLN A 280 -10.26 -8.53 -18.38
C GLN A 280 -11.11 -9.40 -19.31
N SER A 281 -11.07 -10.73 -19.08
CA SER A 281 -11.79 -11.69 -19.92
C SER A 281 -13.31 -11.45 -19.88
N GLU A 282 -13.86 -11.18 -18.69
CA GLU A 282 -15.29 -10.95 -18.53
C GLU A 282 -15.70 -9.63 -19.16
N ALA A 283 -14.93 -8.55 -18.96
CA ALA A 283 -15.17 -7.26 -19.62
C ALA A 283 -15.23 -7.41 -21.14
N LEU A 284 -14.26 -8.10 -21.75
CA LEU A 284 -14.20 -8.33 -23.19
C LEU A 284 -15.37 -9.19 -23.72
N LYS A 285 -15.85 -10.16 -22.94
CA LYS A 285 -17.02 -10.96 -23.30
C LYS A 285 -18.31 -10.14 -23.24
N LEU A 286 -18.46 -9.35 -22.20
CA LEU A 286 -19.61 -8.49 -22.00
C LEU A 286 -19.64 -7.37 -23.04
N SER A 287 -18.52 -6.72 -23.31
CA SER A 287 -18.41 -5.60 -24.26
C SER A 287 -18.95 -5.94 -25.65
N LYS A 288 -18.66 -7.14 -26.17
CA LYS A 288 -19.16 -7.59 -27.47
C LYS A 288 -20.69 -7.63 -27.53
N ARG A 289 -21.33 -8.01 -26.45
CA ARG A 289 -22.80 -8.15 -26.37
C ARG A 289 -23.46 -6.80 -26.09
N VAL A 290 -22.88 -6.01 -25.19
CA VAL A 290 -23.33 -4.64 -24.88
C VAL A 290 -23.22 -3.76 -26.12
N LEU A 291 -22.09 -3.81 -26.86
CA LEU A 291 -21.92 -3.06 -28.10
C LEU A 291 -23.04 -3.35 -29.11
N LYS A 292 -23.35 -4.65 -29.32
CA LYS A 292 -24.43 -5.05 -30.25
C LYS A 292 -25.78 -4.46 -29.83
N ARG A 293 -26.04 -4.35 -28.55
CA ARG A 293 -27.25 -3.74 -28.00
C ARG A 293 -27.22 -2.21 -28.15
N LEU A 294 -26.17 -1.55 -27.65
CA LEU A 294 -26.04 -0.07 -27.69
C LEU A 294 -26.02 0.49 -29.12
N THR A 295 -25.47 -0.25 -30.09
CA THR A 295 -25.49 0.17 -31.50
C THR A 295 -26.93 0.36 -32.03
N LYS A 296 -27.89 -0.38 -31.48
CA LYS A 296 -29.31 -0.27 -31.84
C LYS A 296 -30.05 0.75 -30.98
N GLU A 297 -29.77 0.84 -29.71
CA GLU A 297 -30.53 1.58 -28.71
C GLU A 297 -29.96 2.99 -28.45
N ASP A 298 -28.63 3.17 -28.48
CA ASP A 298 -27.95 4.44 -28.19
C ASP A 298 -26.65 4.57 -29.02
N PRO A 299 -26.76 4.82 -30.34
CA PRO A 299 -25.60 4.95 -31.21
C PRO A 299 -24.71 6.18 -30.86
N ASP A 300 -25.24 7.23 -30.24
CA ASP A 300 -24.47 8.40 -29.85
C ASP A 300 -23.58 8.09 -28.62
N ARG A 301 -24.05 7.25 -27.73
CA ARG A 301 -23.21 6.71 -26.64
C ARG A 301 -22.06 5.88 -27.19
N VAL A 302 -22.30 5.08 -28.24
CA VAL A 302 -21.23 4.30 -28.91
C VAL A 302 -20.15 5.21 -29.48
N LYS A 303 -20.51 6.34 -30.10
CA LYS A 303 -19.54 7.33 -30.60
C LYS A 303 -18.71 7.93 -29.45
N ARG A 304 -19.36 8.32 -28.34
CA ARG A 304 -18.66 8.86 -27.15
C ARG A 304 -17.71 7.83 -26.54
N LEU A 305 -18.13 6.56 -26.46
CA LEU A 305 -17.28 5.46 -26.00
C LEU A 305 -16.07 5.26 -26.91
N GLY A 306 -16.23 5.39 -28.24
CA GLY A 306 -15.12 5.35 -29.19
C GLY A 306 -14.09 6.44 -28.94
N VAL A 307 -14.52 7.70 -28.83
CA VAL A 307 -13.62 8.82 -28.51
C VAL A 307 -12.90 8.63 -27.18
N PHE A 308 -13.59 8.16 -26.16
CA PHE A 308 -12.99 7.89 -24.85
C PHE A 308 -11.96 6.76 -24.93
N ALA A 309 -12.26 5.66 -25.62
CA ALA A 309 -11.32 4.56 -25.82
C ALA A 309 -10.05 5.01 -26.56
N ASP A 310 -10.19 5.79 -27.64
CA ASP A 310 -9.07 6.33 -28.42
C ASP A 310 -8.18 7.25 -27.59
N SER A 311 -8.76 8.00 -26.65
CA SER A 311 -8.01 8.88 -25.75
C SER A 311 -7.09 8.10 -24.79
N LEU A 312 -7.47 6.89 -24.41
CA LEU A 312 -6.68 6.01 -23.51
C LEU A 312 -5.66 5.18 -24.29
N GLU A 313 -6.03 4.67 -25.48
CA GLU A 313 -5.15 3.89 -26.33
C GLU A 313 -3.99 4.74 -26.89
N GLY A 314 -4.27 5.97 -27.28
CA GLY A 314 -3.28 6.87 -27.89
C GLY A 314 -2.17 7.32 -26.94
N ARG A 315 -2.33 7.16 -25.62
CA ARG A 315 -1.34 7.56 -24.60
C ARG A 315 -0.32 6.47 -24.23
N GLN A 316 -0.68 5.20 -24.39
CA GLN A 316 0.17 4.08 -23.99
C GLN A 316 -0.03 2.90 -24.97
N GLN A 317 1.03 2.56 -25.71
CA GLN A 317 1.04 1.40 -26.62
C GLN A 317 1.35 0.10 -25.84
N THR A 318 0.40 -0.34 -25.00
CA THR A 318 0.52 -1.60 -24.25
C THR A 318 -0.59 -2.55 -24.64
N ALA A 319 -0.36 -3.86 -24.53
CA ALA A 319 -1.40 -4.88 -24.74
C ALA A 319 -2.58 -4.68 -23.78
N MET A 320 -2.32 -4.21 -22.57
CA MET A 320 -3.32 -3.88 -21.58
C MET A 320 -4.19 -2.71 -22.02
N ALA A 321 -3.61 -1.63 -22.57
CA ALA A 321 -4.36 -0.46 -23.05
C ALA A 321 -5.25 -0.82 -24.24
N GLU A 322 -4.77 -1.62 -25.19
CA GLU A 322 -5.54 -2.12 -26.34
C GLU A 322 -6.76 -2.96 -25.89
N ARG A 323 -6.56 -3.87 -24.91
CA ARG A 323 -7.66 -4.66 -24.33
C ARG A 323 -8.68 -3.78 -23.63
N LEU A 324 -8.20 -2.80 -22.86
CA LEU A 324 -9.06 -1.84 -22.16
C LEU A 324 -9.87 -1.00 -23.13
N ALA A 325 -9.25 -0.42 -24.15
CA ALA A 325 -9.92 0.35 -25.20
C ALA A 325 -10.97 -0.49 -25.94
N THR A 326 -10.64 -1.77 -26.24
CA THR A 326 -11.59 -2.70 -26.86
C THR A 326 -12.82 -2.95 -25.97
N ALA A 327 -12.62 -3.10 -24.68
CA ALA A 327 -13.72 -3.28 -23.72
C ALA A 327 -14.59 -2.01 -23.64
N ILE A 328 -13.95 -0.83 -23.54
CA ILE A 328 -14.61 0.48 -23.43
C ILE A 328 -15.47 0.78 -24.67
N ARG A 329 -14.98 0.51 -25.88
CA ARG A 329 -15.79 0.67 -27.12
C ARG A 329 -17.08 -0.11 -27.05
N GLY A 330 -17.12 -1.21 -26.29
CA GLY A 330 -18.34 -1.98 -26.02
C GLY A 330 -19.13 -1.54 -24.81
N GLY A 331 -18.83 -0.42 -24.17
CA GLY A 331 -19.58 0.11 -23.04
C GLY A 331 -19.27 -0.53 -21.69
N VAL A 332 -18.25 -1.38 -21.62
CA VAL A 332 -17.80 -2.06 -20.38
C VAL A 332 -16.31 -1.82 -20.19
N ALA A 333 -15.87 -1.65 -18.96
CA ALA A 333 -14.44 -1.58 -18.65
C ALA A 333 -14.05 -2.64 -17.59
N PHE A 334 -12.75 -2.83 -17.39
CA PHE A 334 -12.23 -3.59 -16.27
C PHE A 334 -11.36 -2.72 -15.36
N HIS A 335 -11.36 -3.02 -14.07
CA HIS A 335 -10.62 -2.27 -13.07
C HIS A 335 -9.86 -3.21 -12.12
N HIS A 336 -8.54 -3.05 -12.05
CA HIS A 336 -7.68 -3.79 -11.14
C HIS A 336 -6.31 -3.09 -10.98
N ALA A 337 -5.52 -3.50 -9.99
CA ALA A 337 -4.22 -2.89 -9.68
C ALA A 337 -3.18 -2.94 -10.82
N GLY A 338 -3.36 -3.82 -11.83
CA GLY A 338 -2.50 -3.89 -13.01
C GLY A 338 -2.63 -2.74 -13.99
N LEU A 339 -3.67 -1.91 -13.85
CA LEU A 339 -3.85 -0.68 -14.63
C LEU A 339 -3.02 0.45 -14.03
N THR A 340 -2.60 1.39 -14.87
CA THR A 340 -1.95 2.62 -14.41
C THR A 340 -2.93 3.51 -13.64
N HIS A 341 -2.41 4.40 -12.79
CA HIS A 341 -3.25 5.32 -12.02
C HIS A 341 -4.14 6.18 -12.94
N GLY A 342 -3.59 6.70 -14.04
CA GLY A 342 -4.35 7.50 -15.00
C GLY A 342 -5.49 6.73 -15.67
N GLN A 343 -5.28 5.45 -16.02
CA GLN A 343 -6.31 4.59 -16.57
C GLN A 343 -7.43 4.34 -15.56
N ARG A 344 -7.07 4.01 -14.31
CA ARG A 344 -8.05 3.79 -13.24
C ARG A 344 -8.93 5.02 -13.02
N LYS A 345 -8.32 6.19 -12.82
CA LYS A 345 -9.04 7.46 -12.62
C LYS A 345 -9.96 7.80 -13.80
N ALA A 346 -9.51 7.58 -15.03
CA ALA A 346 -10.34 7.83 -16.23
C ALA A 346 -11.56 6.90 -16.30
N ILE A 347 -11.39 5.60 -15.98
CA ILE A 347 -12.50 4.63 -15.95
C ILE A 347 -13.49 4.99 -14.84
N GLU A 348 -13.00 5.35 -13.66
CA GLU A 348 -13.82 5.78 -12.53
C GLU A 348 -14.68 7.00 -12.87
N GLY A 349 -14.08 8.00 -13.53
CA GLY A 349 -14.81 9.17 -14.04
C GLY A 349 -15.90 8.79 -15.05
N ALA A 350 -15.54 8.01 -16.06
CA ALA A 350 -16.49 7.57 -17.08
C ALA A 350 -17.64 6.71 -16.55
N PHE A 351 -17.38 5.93 -15.49
CA PHE A 351 -18.43 5.16 -14.82
C PHE A 351 -19.34 6.07 -13.98
N LYS A 352 -18.78 7.03 -13.22
CA LYS A 352 -19.57 8.03 -12.47
C LYS A 352 -20.47 8.89 -13.36
N GLU A 353 -19.97 9.26 -14.54
CA GLU A 353 -20.71 10.03 -15.55
C GLU A 353 -21.78 9.19 -16.28
N GLY A 354 -21.89 7.91 -15.98
CA GLY A 354 -22.86 7.02 -16.64
C GLY A 354 -22.47 6.64 -18.08
N LEU A 355 -21.27 6.96 -18.56
CA LEU A 355 -20.84 6.60 -19.92
C LEU A 355 -20.65 5.08 -20.07
N LEU A 356 -20.07 4.42 -19.06
CA LEU A 356 -19.94 2.96 -19.00
C LEU A 356 -21.19 2.31 -18.39
N VAL A 357 -21.65 1.24 -19.00
CA VAL A 357 -22.80 0.45 -18.52
C VAL A 357 -22.40 -0.49 -17.41
N GLY A 358 -21.21 -1.07 -17.53
CA GLY A 358 -20.70 -2.07 -16.60
C GLY A 358 -19.21 -1.95 -16.35
N LEU A 359 -18.82 -2.35 -15.15
CA LEU A 359 -17.43 -2.40 -14.73
C LEU A 359 -17.14 -3.76 -14.11
N THR A 360 -16.13 -4.47 -14.62
CA THR A 360 -15.65 -5.70 -13.99
C THR A 360 -14.42 -5.40 -13.13
N ALA A 361 -14.40 -5.81 -11.88
CA ALA A 361 -13.35 -5.40 -10.94
C ALA A 361 -12.86 -6.55 -10.07
N THR A 362 -11.61 -6.44 -9.59
CA THR A 362 -11.13 -7.23 -8.47
C THR A 362 -11.58 -6.63 -7.13
N PRO A 363 -11.60 -7.41 -6.02
CA PRO A 363 -12.05 -6.92 -4.72
C PRO A 363 -11.35 -5.65 -4.22
N THR A 364 -10.14 -5.38 -4.68
CA THR A 364 -9.37 -4.16 -4.34
C THR A 364 -10.09 -2.85 -4.67
N LEU A 365 -11.07 -2.86 -5.58
CA LEU A 365 -11.90 -1.69 -5.86
C LEU A 365 -12.84 -1.37 -4.69
N ALA A 366 -13.31 -2.39 -3.97
CA ALA A 366 -14.28 -2.21 -2.89
C ALA A 366 -13.72 -1.41 -1.71
N ALA A 367 -12.42 -1.52 -1.43
CA ALA A 367 -11.77 -0.89 -0.29
C ALA A 367 -11.26 0.55 -0.54
N GLY A 368 -11.19 1.02 -1.79
CA GLY A 368 -10.42 2.24 -2.06
C GLY A 368 -11.08 3.34 -2.89
N VAL A 369 -12.26 3.11 -3.42
CA VAL A 369 -12.90 4.07 -4.36
C VAL A 369 -14.40 4.11 -4.12
N ASN A 370 -14.97 5.30 -4.08
CA ASN A 370 -16.42 5.48 -3.98
C ASN A 370 -17.07 5.40 -5.37
N LEU A 371 -17.43 4.18 -5.78
CA LEU A 371 -18.12 3.89 -7.04
C LEU A 371 -19.39 3.08 -6.74
N PRO A 372 -20.52 3.73 -6.47
CA PRO A 372 -21.78 3.05 -6.31
C PRO A 372 -22.37 2.68 -7.68
N ALA A 373 -23.05 1.54 -7.74
CA ALA A 373 -23.79 1.10 -8.92
C ALA A 373 -25.22 0.71 -8.49
N ARG A 374 -26.19 0.75 -9.40
CA ARG A 374 -27.53 0.23 -9.08
C ARG A 374 -27.46 -1.21 -8.63
N ARG A 375 -26.70 -2.03 -9.36
CA ARG A 375 -26.54 -3.46 -9.09
C ARG A 375 -25.08 -3.84 -8.92
N VAL A 376 -24.82 -4.68 -7.94
CA VAL A 376 -23.51 -5.32 -7.75
C VAL A 376 -23.68 -6.82 -7.89
N LEU A 377 -22.81 -7.45 -8.67
CA LEU A 377 -22.74 -8.90 -8.79
C LEU A 377 -21.38 -9.39 -8.28
N VAL A 378 -21.35 -10.16 -7.22
CA VAL A 378 -20.15 -10.92 -6.83
C VAL A 378 -20.20 -12.26 -7.56
N ARG A 379 -19.35 -12.37 -8.61
CA ARG A 379 -19.29 -13.56 -9.48
C ARG A 379 -18.46 -14.69 -8.89
N ASP A 380 -17.36 -14.34 -8.22
CA ASP A 380 -16.40 -15.30 -7.68
C ASP A 380 -16.20 -15.04 -6.19
N LEU A 381 -16.48 -16.05 -5.36
CA LEU A 381 -16.35 -16.02 -3.90
C LEU A 381 -15.02 -16.57 -3.38
N LYS A 382 -14.12 -16.90 -4.30
CA LYS A 382 -12.78 -17.42 -3.98
C LYS A 382 -11.72 -16.59 -4.69
N ARG A 383 -10.60 -16.42 -4.02
CA ARG A 383 -9.38 -15.88 -4.65
C ARG A 383 -8.24 -16.88 -4.53
N TRP A 384 -7.32 -16.76 -5.44
CA TRP A 384 -6.07 -17.50 -5.39
C TRP A 384 -5.07 -16.70 -4.54
N ASP A 385 -4.61 -17.29 -3.45
CA ASP A 385 -3.72 -16.67 -2.47
C ASP A 385 -2.73 -17.73 -1.98
N ASP A 386 -1.42 -17.42 -2.02
CA ASP A 386 -0.32 -18.32 -1.63
C ASP A 386 -0.43 -19.74 -2.22
N GLY A 387 -0.72 -19.83 -3.51
CA GLY A 387 -0.83 -21.14 -4.19
C GLY A 387 -2.11 -21.92 -3.89
N MET A 388 -3.03 -21.37 -3.10
CA MET A 388 -4.30 -22.02 -2.73
C MET A 388 -5.51 -21.18 -3.09
N SER A 389 -6.62 -21.87 -3.40
CA SER A 389 -7.92 -21.21 -3.59
C SER A 389 -8.61 -21.03 -2.24
N ARG A 390 -8.66 -19.80 -1.73
CA ARG A 390 -9.29 -19.46 -0.45
C ARG A 390 -10.62 -18.73 -0.65
N PRO A 391 -11.66 -19.01 0.18
CA PRO A 391 -12.88 -18.23 0.16
C PRO A 391 -12.61 -16.80 0.63
N LEU A 392 -13.31 -15.84 0.03
CA LEU A 392 -13.23 -14.45 0.44
C LEU A 392 -13.78 -14.27 1.87
N PRO A 393 -13.23 -13.33 2.67
CA PRO A 393 -13.79 -12.94 3.95
C PRO A 393 -15.20 -12.38 3.82
N VAL A 394 -16.02 -12.56 4.84
CA VAL A 394 -17.41 -12.05 4.89
C VAL A 394 -17.42 -10.53 4.79
N MET A 395 -16.52 -9.87 5.53
CA MET A 395 -16.38 -8.41 5.49
C MET A 395 -16.11 -7.91 4.06
N GLU A 396 -15.17 -8.52 3.35
CA GLU A 396 -14.80 -8.14 1.99
C GLU A 396 -15.97 -8.29 1.01
N VAL A 397 -16.70 -9.41 1.11
CA VAL A 397 -17.91 -9.65 0.29
C VAL A 397 -19.00 -8.62 0.62
N ARG A 398 -19.25 -8.32 1.89
CA ARG A 398 -20.22 -7.29 2.28
C ARG A 398 -19.81 -5.89 1.84
N GLN A 399 -18.53 -5.55 1.85
CA GLN A 399 -18.02 -4.28 1.29
C GLN A 399 -18.24 -4.18 -0.21
N MET A 400 -18.03 -5.28 -0.95
CA MET A 400 -18.36 -5.33 -2.38
C MET A 400 -19.86 -5.15 -2.62
N LEU A 401 -20.70 -5.93 -1.95
CA LEU A 401 -22.14 -5.87 -2.06
C LEU A 401 -22.70 -4.51 -1.59
N GLY A 402 -22.04 -3.91 -0.60
CA GLY A 402 -22.35 -2.58 -0.07
C GLY A 402 -22.18 -1.43 -1.07
N ARG A 403 -21.57 -1.68 -2.24
CA ARG A 403 -21.51 -0.71 -3.34
C ARG A 403 -22.80 -0.64 -4.17
N ALA A 404 -23.77 -1.50 -3.91
CA ALA A 404 -25.07 -1.45 -4.57
C ALA A 404 -25.95 -0.33 -3.98
N GLY A 405 -26.70 0.33 -4.87
CA GLY A 405 -27.57 1.47 -4.55
C GLY A 405 -26.85 2.82 -4.64
N ARG A 406 -27.29 3.65 -5.59
CA ARG A 406 -26.78 5.02 -5.77
C ARG A 406 -27.67 5.98 -4.97
N PRO A 407 -27.13 6.66 -3.92
CA PRO A 407 -27.90 7.68 -3.22
C PRO A 407 -28.45 8.73 -4.21
N LYS A 408 -29.67 9.15 -4.02
CA LYS A 408 -30.42 10.11 -4.87
C LYS A 408 -30.94 9.57 -6.22
N TYR A 409 -30.54 8.37 -6.66
CA TYR A 409 -30.94 7.81 -7.97
C TYR A 409 -31.75 6.51 -7.84
N ASP A 410 -31.39 5.65 -6.89
CA ASP A 410 -31.98 4.33 -6.74
C ASP A 410 -32.82 4.26 -5.47
N ALA A 411 -34.04 3.71 -5.56
CA ALA A 411 -34.91 3.48 -4.40
C ALA A 411 -34.33 2.39 -3.49
N TYR A 412 -33.71 1.37 -4.10
CA TYR A 412 -32.98 0.30 -3.42
C TYR A 412 -31.79 -0.17 -4.27
N GLY A 413 -30.76 -0.71 -3.62
CA GLY A 413 -29.61 -1.33 -4.26
C GLY A 413 -29.78 -2.84 -4.35
N GLU A 414 -29.31 -3.43 -5.43
CA GLU A 414 -29.40 -4.86 -5.69
C GLU A 414 -28.00 -5.52 -5.53
N ALA A 415 -27.84 -6.32 -4.48
CA ALA A 415 -26.57 -6.96 -4.10
C ALA A 415 -26.66 -8.48 -4.36
N TRP A 416 -26.15 -8.92 -5.52
CA TRP A 416 -26.32 -10.28 -5.97
C TRP A 416 -25.02 -11.10 -5.90
N VAL A 417 -25.16 -12.38 -5.55
CA VAL A 417 -24.06 -13.35 -5.54
C VAL A 417 -24.37 -14.46 -6.52
N LEU A 418 -23.45 -14.71 -7.46
CA LEU A 418 -23.56 -15.81 -8.42
C LEU A 418 -23.11 -17.14 -7.80
N CYS A 419 -24.06 -18.04 -7.60
CA CYS A 419 -23.83 -19.38 -7.09
C CYS A 419 -23.60 -20.33 -8.27
N LYS A 420 -22.39 -20.93 -8.36
CA LYS A 420 -21.99 -21.83 -9.44
C LYS A 420 -21.86 -23.23 -8.91
N GLY A 421 -22.40 -24.20 -9.61
CA GLY A 421 -22.27 -25.63 -9.28
C GLY A 421 -23.47 -26.43 -9.75
N THR A 422 -23.39 -27.75 -9.63
CA THR A 422 -24.44 -28.68 -10.01
C THR A 422 -25.60 -28.71 -9.01
N ASP A 423 -25.34 -28.35 -7.74
CA ASP A 423 -26.36 -28.18 -6.69
C ASP A 423 -26.47 -26.69 -6.32
N GLY A 424 -27.06 -25.92 -7.23
CA GLY A 424 -27.16 -24.46 -7.08
C GLY A 424 -27.94 -24.02 -5.86
N TRP A 425 -28.94 -24.78 -5.41
CA TRP A 425 -29.76 -24.48 -4.22
C TRP A 425 -28.96 -24.65 -2.93
N ALA A 426 -28.28 -25.76 -2.75
CA ALA A 426 -27.43 -25.96 -1.56
C ALA A 426 -26.31 -24.93 -1.46
N ILE A 427 -25.69 -24.59 -2.62
CA ILE A 427 -24.67 -23.53 -2.69
C ILE A 427 -25.28 -22.16 -2.34
N ALA A 428 -26.47 -21.84 -2.82
CA ALA A 428 -27.17 -20.59 -2.52
C ALA A 428 -27.47 -20.46 -1.04
N ASP A 429 -27.91 -21.52 -0.39
CA ASP A 429 -28.16 -21.55 1.05
C ASP A 429 -26.88 -21.40 1.87
N ASP A 430 -25.78 -22.04 1.47
CA ASP A 430 -24.47 -21.90 2.11
C ASP A 430 -23.91 -20.48 1.96
N VAL A 431 -24.03 -19.90 0.77
CA VAL A 431 -23.65 -18.50 0.47
C VAL A 431 -24.45 -17.54 1.35
N SER A 432 -25.78 -17.74 1.41
CA SER A 432 -26.68 -16.92 2.20
C SER A 432 -26.32 -17.01 3.69
N ARG A 433 -26.18 -18.23 4.21
CA ARG A 433 -25.82 -18.47 5.62
C ARG A 433 -24.48 -17.85 5.98
N ARG A 434 -23.49 -17.93 5.11
CA ARG A 434 -22.16 -17.42 5.38
C ARG A 434 -22.04 -15.90 5.18
N TYR A 435 -22.47 -15.38 4.04
CA TYR A 435 -22.16 -14.01 3.64
C TYR A 435 -23.25 -13.00 3.97
N PHE A 436 -24.52 -13.43 4.01
CA PHE A 436 -25.62 -12.52 4.31
C PHE A 436 -25.97 -12.54 5.80
N PHE A 437 -26.06 -13.72 6.40
CA PHE A 437 -26.44 -13.87 7.80
C PHE A 437 -25.26 -14.18 8.74
N GLY A 438 -24.13 -14.65 8.20
CA GLY A 438 -22.98 -15.03 9.00
C GLY A 438 -22.31 -13.85 9.71
N PRO A 439 -21.59 -14.09 10.80
CA PRO A 439 -20.84 -13.05 11.49
C PRO A 439 -19.70 -12.52 10.61
N VAL A 440 -19.41 -11.24 10.76
CA VAL A 440 -18.21 -10.62 10.17
C VAL A 440 -17.00 -11.00 11.01
N GLU A 441 -15.85 -11.12 10.35
CA GLU A 441 -14.59 -11.46 11.02
C GLU A 441 -14.20 -10.38 12.06
N SER A 442 -13.58 -10.84 13.14
CA SER A 442 -12.96 -9.96 14.12
C SER A 442 -11.63 -9.41 13.61
N ILE A 443 -11.30 -8.19 13.96
CA ILE A 443 -9.97 -7.60 13.74
C ILE A 443 -9.00 -8.22 14.74
N SER A 444 -7.85 -8.67 14.24
CA SER A 444 -6.71 -9.06 15.06
C SER A 444 -5.55 -8.10 14.83
N SER A 445 -4.78 -7.82 15.88
CA SER A 445 -3.57 -7.02 15.72
C SER A 445 -2.57 -7.73 14.82
N LYS A 446 -2.14 -7.04 13.77
CA LYS A 446 -1.07 -7.51 12.86
C LYS A 446 0.32 -7.14 13.36
N LEU A 447 0.41 -6.37 14.42
CA LEU A 447 1.64 -6.07 15.13
C LEU A 447 2.27 -7.33 15.75
N SER A 448 1.50 -8.41 15.94
CA SER A 448 1.98 -9.71 16.37
C SER A 448 2.91 -10.39 15.37
N SER A 449 2.96 -9.95 14.12
CA SER A 449 3.89 -10.49 13.13
C SER A 449 5.33 -10.00 13.40
N GLU A 450 6.31 -10.87 13.23
CA GLU A 450 7.72 -10.53 13.45
C GLU A 450 8.20 -9.31 12.66
N PRO A 451 7.92 -9.18 11.33
CA PRO A 451 8.30 -8.00 10.58
C PRO A 451 7.77 -6.70 11.16
N ALA A 452 6.49 -6.70 11.57
CA ALA A 452 5.88 -5.51 12.17
C ALA A 452 6.48 -5.22 13.55
N LEU A 453 6.62 -6.24 14.40
CA LEU A 453 7.11 -6.06 15.77
C LEU A 453 8.54 -5.52 15.79
N ARG A 454 9.48 -6.12 15.02
CA ARG A 454 10.88 -5.67 14.96
C ARG A 454 11.01 -4.25 14.39
N THR A 455 10.24 -3.92 13.34
CA THR A 455 10.27 -2.60 12.72
C THR A 455 9.79 -1.52 13.68
N HIS A 456 8.68 -1.76 14.37
CA HIS A 456 8.11 -0.77 15.28
C HIS A 456 8.81 -0.71 16.63
N LEU A 457 9.41 -1.81 17.10
CA LEU A 457 10.23 -1.83 18.29
C LEU A 457 11.52 -1.02 18.09
N LEU A 458 12.23 -1.26 16.98
CA LEU A 458 13.40 -0.45 16.60
C LEU A 458 13.02 1.03 16.48
N ALA A 459 11.89 1.33 15.86
CA ALA A 459 11.42 2.69 15.69
C ALA A 459 11.05 3.38 17.02
N ALA A 460 10.54 2.65 18.00
CA ALA A 460 10.24 3.18 19.33
C ALA A 460 11.53 3.58 20.08
N ILE A 461 12.58 2.78 19.97
CA ILE A 461 13.89 3.04 20.57
C ILE A 461 14.60 4.20 19.84
N ALA A 462 14.64 4.17 18.50
CA ALA A 462 15.32 5.18 17.69
C ALA A 462 14.70 6.58 17.81
N ALA A 463 13.38 6.66 17.98
CA ALA A 463 12.71 7.94 18.23
C ALA A 463 13.08 8.57 19.61
N GLY A 464 13.83 7.84 20.45
CA GLY A 464 14.32 8.31 21.75
C GLY A 464 13.26 8.49 22.82
N GLY A 465 12.02 8.02 22.57
CA GLY A 465 10.90 8.14 23.49
C GLY A 465 10.82 7.03 24.53
N PHE A 466 11.34 5.87 24.20
CA PHE A 466 11.27 4.67 25.04
C PHE A 466 12.63 3.95 25.01
N ARG A 467 13.42 4.10 26.05
CA ARG A 467 14.75 3.51 26.15
C ARG A 467 14.83 2.38 27.18
N HIS A 468 14.09 2.54 28.27
CA HIS A 468 14.04 1.51 29.32
C HIS A 468 13.15 0.34 28.89
N ARG A 469 13.59 -0.88 29.21
CA ARG A 469 12.81 -2.09 28.92
C ARG A 469 11.39 -2.03 29.51
N GLY A 470 11.24 -1.45 30.70
CA GLY A 470 9.92 -1.25 31.32
C GLY A 470 9.01 -0.33 30.49
N GLU A 471 9.52 0.83 30.07
CA GLU A 471 8.79 1.80 29.24
C GLU A 471 8.34 1.19 27.90
N LEU A 472 9.23 0.40 27.26
CA LEU A 472 8.89 -0.36 26.06
C LEU A 472 7.76 -1.35 26.32
N GLY A 473 7.84 -2.07 27.45
CA GLY A 473 6.79 -3.00 27.89
C GLY A 473 5.44 -2.29 28.06
N ASP A 474 5.42 -1.18 28.78
CA ASP A 474 4.21 -0.40 29.04
C ASP A 474 3.63 0.18 27.74
N PHE A 475 4.48 0.67 26.84
CA PHE A 475 4.05 1.18 25.55
C PHE A 475 3.40 0.09 24.68
N PHE A 476 4.03 -1.08 24.55
CA PHE A 476 3.47 -2.17 23.76
C PHE A 476 2.26 -2.83 24.45
N GLN A 477 2.20 -2.82 25.78
CA GLN A 477 1.01 -3.24 26.54
C GLN A 477 -0.20 -2.33 26.30
N ALA A 478 0.03 -1.04 25.99
CA ALA A 478 -1.03 -0.07 25.65
C ALA A 478 -1.52 -0.20 24.20
N THR A 479 -0.91 -1.03 23.35
CA THR A 479 -1.36 -1.34 21.98
C THR A 479 -2.58 -2.27 21.98
N PHE A 480 -3.25 -2.41 20.86
CA PHE A 480 -4.32 -3.41 20.70
C PHE A 480 -3.77 -4.85 20.79
N LEU A 481 -2.51 -5.07 20.37
CA LEU A 481 -1.80 -6.33 20.63
C LEU A 481 -1.73 -6.62 22.13
N GLY A 482 -1.25 -5.67 22.92
CA GLY A 482 -1.14 -5.81 24.37
C GLY A 482 -2.48 -6.05 25.06
N ALA A 483 -3.56 -5.43 24.57
CA ALA A 483 -4.91 -5.67 25.04
C ALA A 483 -5.47 -7.07 24.65
N SER A 484 -4.90 -7.70 23.61
CA SER A 484 -5.39 -8.96 23.02
C SER A 484 -4.63 -10.21 23.48
N VAL A 485 -3.42 -10.06 24.02
CA VAL A 485 -2.55 -11.19 24.43
C VAL A 485 -2.19 -11.13 25.90
N SER A 486 -1.66 -12.23 26.46
CA SER A 486 -1.19 -12.20 27.84
C SER A 486 0.08 -11.35 27.99
N PRO A 487 0.25 -10.63 29.12
CA PRO A 487 1.45 -9.83 29.36
C PRO A 487 2.75 -10.66 29.33
N THR A 488 2.71 -11.91 29.75
CA THR A 488 3.86 -12.82 29.70
C THR A 488 4.26 -13.12 28.25
N TYR A 489 3.31 -13.44 27.38
CA TYR A 489 3.58 -13.68 25.97
C TYR A 489 4.15 -12.44 25.28
N LEU A 490 3.56 -11.27 25.54
CA LEU A 490 4.06 -10.02 24.97
C LEU A 490 5.50 -9.72 25.43
N LYS A 491 5.78 -9.95 26.72
CA LYS A 491 7.14 -9.79 27.28
C LYS A 491 8.14 -10.68 26.54
N GLU A 492 7.84 -11.97 26.38
CA GLU A 492 8.72 -12.92 25.70
C GLU A 492 8.97 -12.53 24.23
N GLN A 493 7.94 -12.05 23.52
CA GLN A 493 8.12 -11.62 22.13
C GLN A 493 9.01 -10.37 22.05
N LEU A 494 8.83 -9.40 22.94
CA LEU A 494 9.65 -8.20 22.98
C LEU A 494 11.11 -8.53 23.33
N ASP A 495 11.35 -9.41 24.31
CA ASP A 495 12.69 -9.79 24.72
C ASP A 495 13.44 -10.47 23.57
N ARG A 496 12.82 -11.41 22.86
CA ARG A 496 13.41 -12.03 21.66
C ARG A 496 13.75 -11.02 20.58
N MET A 497 12.86 -10.05 20.33
CA MET A 497 13.12 -9.02 19.33
C MET A 497 14.27 -8.11 19.73
N LEU A 498 14.36 -7.76 21.01
CA LEU A 498 15.47 -6.95 21.54
C LEU A 498 16.79 -7.69 21.38
N ASP A 499 16.85 -8.99 21.74
CA ASP A 499 18.04 -9.80 21.54
C ASP A 499 18.49 -9.81 20.09
N TRP A 500 17.57 -10.07 19.15
CA TRP A 500 17.87 -10.09 17.73
C TRP A 500 18.35 -8.71 17.22
N LEU A 501 17.72 -7.62 17.66
CA LEU A 501 18.14 -6.26 17.27
C LEU A 501 19.53 -5.90 17.79
N VAL A 502 19.91 -6.42 18.98
CA VAL A 502 21.27 -6.27 19.53
C VAL A 502 22.26 -7.11 18.73
N GLU A 503 21.94 -8.38 18.46
CA GLU A 503 22.78 -9.30 17.68
C GLU A 503 23.07 -8.74 16.29
N GLU A 504 22.06 -8.20 15.63
CA GLU A 504 22.18 -7.53 14.33
C GLU A 504 22.72 -6.09 14.42
N ARG A 505 23.09 -5.61 15.62
CA ARG A 505 23.68 -4.28 15.86
C ARG A 505 22.83 -3.10 15.39
N PHE A 506 21.50 -3.25 15.42
CA PHE A 506 20.60 -2.12 15.21
C PHE A 506 20.37 -1.32 16.48
N ILE A 507 20.51 -1.97 17.63
CA ILE A 507 20.49 -1.34 18.97
C ILE A 507 21.66 -1.85 19.79
N ARG A 508 22.00 -1.13 20.86
CA ARG A 508 23.00 -1.51 21.86
C ARG A 508 22.42 -1.42 23.27
N ARG A 509 22.99 -2.19 24.19
CA ARG A 509 22.70 -2.11 25.63
C ARG A 509 23.65 -1.13 26.28
N VAL A 510 23.12 -0.05 26.84
CA VAL A 510 23.92 1.01 27.47
C VAL A 510 24.65 0.47 28.71
N GLY A 511 25.94 0.71 28.81
CA GLY A 511 26.78 0.26 29.91
C GLY A 511 27.26 -1.20 29.85
N ILE A 512 26.74 -2.02 28.91
CA ILE A 512 27.20 -3.41 28.71
C ILE A 512 27.99 -3.51 27.40
N ASP A 513 27.47 -2.93 26.34
CA ASP A 513 28.06 -3.00 25.01
C ASP A 513 29.04 -1.84 24.71
N ASP A 514 29.16 -0.88 25.64
CA ASP A 514 30.06 0.28 25.50
C ASP A 514 31.55 -0.12 25.43
N ASP A 515 31.96 -1.14 26.15
CA ASP A 515 33.33 -1.66 26.12
C ASP A 515 33.71 -2.31 24.80
N TYR A 516 32.73 -2.78 24.03
CA TYR A 516 32.93 -3.41 22.70
C TYR A 516 33.33 -2.37 21.64
N VAL A 517 32.75 -1.21 21.72
CA VAL A 517 33.09 -0.09 20.82
C VAL A 517 34.48 0.49 21.13
N ALA A 518 34.81 0.58 22.41
CA ALA A 518 36.12 1.08 22.84
C ALA A 518 37.29 0.11 22.49
N ARG A 519 37.05 -1.22 22.59
CA ARG A 519 38.07 -2.22 22.22
C ARG A 519 38.35 -2.29 20.71
N ARG A 520 37.40 -1.87 19.86
CA ARG A 520 37.58 -1.84 18.42
C ARG A 520 38.35 -0.61 17.94
N ALA A 521 38.34 0.48 18.70
CA ALA A 521 39.16 1.67 18.40
C ALA A 521 40.66 1.45 18.73
N ASP A 522 40.95 0.49 19.60
CA ASP A 522 42.33 0.23 20.06
C ASP A 522 43.01 -0.98 19.37
N ASN A 523 42.23 -1.89 18.77
CA ASN A 523 42.78 -3.00 17.99
C ASN A 523 42.86 -2.59 16.50
N SER A 524 43.96 -2.07 16.10
CA SER A 524 44.37 -1.92 14.72
C SER A 524 44.39 -3.28 14.02
N VAL A 525 43.45 -3.46 13.28
CA VAL A 525 43.01 -3.95 11.99
C VAL A 525 43.84 -5.01 11.24
N GLU A 526 44.91 -5.58 11.72
CA GLU A 526 45.64 -6.60 10.93
C GLU A 526 45.10 -8.04 11.10
N ASP A 527 44.42 -8.39 12.22
CA ASP A 527 44.00 -9.76 12.48
C ASP A 527 42.50 -10.06 12.30
N GLY A 528 41.64 -9.03 12.12
CA GLY A 528 40.16 -9.19 12.09
C GLY A 528 39.57 -9.57 10.75
N LEU A 529 40.33 -9.58 9.66
CA LEU A 529 39.81 -9.82 8.32
C LEU A 529 39.80 -11.29 7.89
N GLU A 530 40.49 -12.18 8.58
CA GLU A 530 40.63 -13.58 8.17
C GLU A 530 39.70 -14.55 8.92
N GLU A 531 39.29 -14.31 10.17
CA GLU A 531 38.60 -15.31 10.98
C GLU A 531 37.09 -15.09 11.16
N ASP A 532 36.56 -13.86 11.16
CA ASP A 532 35.13 -13.61 11.52
C ASP A 532 34.15 -13.57 10.31
N TRP A 533 34.64 -13.87 9.12
CA TRP A 533 33.82 -13.65 7.91
C TRP A 533 33.30 -14.92 7.25
N ASP A 534 33.83 -16.07 7.56
CA ASP A 534 33.50 -17.31 6.84
C ASP A 534 32.65 -18.34 7.62
N ASP A 535 32.51 -18.25 8.95
CA ASP A 535 31.92 -19.34 9.74
C ASP A 535 30.60 -19.04 10.47
N GLU A 536 30.13 -17.80 10.56
CA GLU A 536 28.80 -17.56 11.14
C GLU A 536 27.83 -17.00 10.08
N MET A 537 27.15 -17.91 9.42
CA MET A 537 25.93 -17.53 8.73
C MET A 537 24.93 -16.97 9.74
N PRO A 538 24.30 -15.81 9.47
CA PRO A 538 23.21 -15.32 10.31
C PRO A 538 22.18 -16.42 10.52
N ILE A 539 21.65 -16.53 11.74
CA ILE A 539 20.68 -17.55 12.17
C ILE A 539 19.53 -17.72 11.15
N TRP A 540 19.10 -16.65 10.49
CA TRP A 540 18.09 -16.72 9.43
C TRP A 540 18.55 -17.51 8.19
N ALA A 541 19.82 -17.51 7.84
CA ALA A 541 20.34 -18.28 6.71
C ALA A 541 20.44 -19.79 7.03
N SER A 542 20.73 -20.14 8.28
CA SER A 542 20.67 -21.53 8.77
C SER A 542 19.24 -22.06 8.81
N ILE A 543 18.25 -21.18 9.01
CA ILE A 543 16.82 -21.52 9.00
C ILE A 543 16.32 -21.83 7.58
N ALA A 544 16.80 -21.08 6.58
CA ALA A 544 16.52 -21.40 5.19
C ALA A 544 17.05 -22.78 4.78
N GLN A 545 18.13 -23.25 5.41
CA GLN A 545 18.66 -24.60 5.20
C GLN A 545 17.90 -25.67 5.99
N SER A 546 17.39 -25.39 7.20
CA SER A 546 16.70 -26.38 8.03
C SER A 546 15.27 -26.67 7.59
N THR A 547 14.62 -25.78 6.83
CA THR A 547 13.29 -26.01 6.24
C THR A 547 13.34 -26.72 4.87
N GLY A 548 14.53 -26.98 4.33
CA GLY A 548 14.76 -27.58 3.00
C GLY A 548 14.85 -29.11 2.93
N GLY A 549 14.56 -29.81 4.00
CA GLY A 549 14.63 -31.30 4.04
C GLY A 549 13.32 -31.98 3.65
N VAL A 550 12.66 -31.64 2.55
CA VAL A 550 11.62 -32.48 1.96
C VAL A 550 12.14 -33.03 0.66
N ASP A 551 12.58 -34.30 0.72
CA ASP A 551 12.90 -35.14 -0.41
C ASP A 551 11.74 -35.14 -1.41
N LEU A 552 11.91 -34.50 -2.57
CA LEU A 552 11.04 -34.65 -3.71
C LEU A 552 11.34 -35.95 -4.44
N GLN A 553 10.93 -37.09 -3.88
CA GLN A 553 10.74 -38.28 -4.64
C GLN A 553 9.31 -38.33 -5.21
N SER A 554 9.24 -38.61 -6.50
CA SER A 554 8.05 -38.68 -7.34
C SER A 554 6.87 -39.42 -6.70
N PRO A 555 5.61 -39.01 -6.98
CA PRO A 555 4.45 -39.70 -6.47
C PRO A 555 4.21 -41.00 -7.24
N SER A 556 4.52 -42.10 -6.65
CA SER A 556 3.93 -43.39 -7.05
C SER A 556 2.67 -43.64 -6.22
N ASN A 557 1.57 -43.81 -6.93
CA ASN A 557 0.25 -44.23 -6.47
C ASN A 557 0.27 -45.28 -5.35
N SER A 558 -0.40 -45.00 -4.24
CA SER A 558 -1.28 -46.02 -3.61
C SER A 558 -2.26 -45.35 -2.65
N LEU A 559 -3.52 -45.38 -3.05
CA LEU A 559 -4.69 -45.20 -2.20
C LEU A 559 -4.72 -46.27 -1.13
N THR A 560 -4.70 -45.88 0.14
CA THR A 560 -5.34 -46.67 1.18
C THR A 560 -6.01 -45.75 2.19
N THR A 561 -7.29 -45.85 2.20
CA THR A 561 -8.24 -45.29 3.16
C THR A 561 -7.92 -45.71 4.58
N GLN A 562 -7.73 -44.77 5.48
CA GLN A 562 -8.10 -44.95 6.89
C GLN A 562 -8.76 -43.72 7.46
N THR A 563 -10.04 -43.85 7.72
CA THR A 563 -10.85 -42.92 8.46
C THR A 563 -10.43 -42.90 9.93
N SER A 564 -9.95 -41.76 10.40
CA SER A 564 -10.02 -41.43 11.82
C SER A 564 -10.51 -39.99 11.95
N ARG A 565 -11.62 -39.87 12.70
CA ARG A 565 -12.20 -38.61 13.13
C ARG A 565 -11.16 -37.77 13.87
N GLY A 566 -10.65 -36.74 13.24
CA GLY A 566 -9.83 -35.68 13.83
C GLY A 566 -10.49 -34.35 13.51
N GLU A 567 -10.71 -33.56 14.53
CA GLU A 567 -11.21 -32.20 14.44
C GLU A 567 -10.47 -31.43 13.35
N SER A 568 -11.25 -30.77 12.48
CA SER A 568 -10.75 -30.16 11.25
C SER A 568 -9.70 -29.08 11.57
N ALA A 569 -8.58 -29.15 10.88
CA ALA A 569 -7.56 -28.10 10.80
C ALA A 569 -8.12 -26.73 10.38
N PHE A 570 -9.37 -26.68 9.98
CA PHE A 570 -10.11 -25.47 9.59
C PHE A 570 -10.45 -24.52 10.74
N SER A 571 -10.55 -24.99 12.00
CA SER A 571 -10.88 -24.13 13.13
C SER A 571 -9.69 -23.33 13.63
N LYS A 572 -8.44 -23.79 13.37
CA LYS A 572 -7.20 -23.12 13.83
C LYS A 572 -6.72 -22.03 12.87
N ALA A 573 -6.97 -22.16 11.57
CA ALA A 573 -6.59 -21.17 10.58
C ALA A 573 -7.52 -19.93 10.56
N SER A 574 -8.72 -20.03 11.11
CA SER A 574 -9.68 -18.92 11.09
C SER A 574 -9.49 -17.91 12.23
N LEU A 575 -8.66 -18.19 13.21
CA LEU A 575 -8.47 -17.33 14.40
C LEU A 575 -7.24 -16.41 14.32
N GLY A 576 -6.40 -16.50 13.28
CA GLY A 576 -5.23 -15.65 13.14
C GLY A 576 -4.18 -15.80 14.25
N PHE A 577 -4.36 -16.78 15.13
CA PHE A 577 -3.41 -17.15 16.16
C PHE A 577 -2.63 -18.36 15.70
N THR A 578 -1.40 -18.16 15.30
CA THR A 578 -0.41 -19.21 15.42
C THR A 578 -0.16 -19.37 16.92
N GLN A 579 -0.45 -20.52 17.52
CA GLN A 579 -0.10 -20.75 18.92
C GLN A 579 1.42 -20.62 19.06
N ALA A 580 1.90 -20.19 20.23
CA ALA A 580 3.33 -20.05 20.51
C ALA A 580 4.15 -21.31 20.18
N THR A 581 3.52 -22.49 20.23
CA THR A 581 4.10 -23.78 19.79
C THR A 581 4.30 -23.87 18.26
N ASP A 582 3.50 -23.19 17.45
CA ASP A 582 3.63 -23.22 15.99
C ASP A 582 4.68 -22.19 15.51
N LEU A 583 4.88 -21.09 16.27
CA LEU A 583 5.97 -20.14 16.05
C LEU A 583 7.34 -20.75 16.35
N ALA A 584 7.42 -21.63 17.34
CA ALA A 584 8.64 -22.40 17.62
C ALA A 584 8.96 -23.46 16.55
N GLN A 585 7.96 -23.87 15.75
CA GLN A 585 8.15 -24.85 14.64
C GLN A 585 8.35 -24.17 13.27
N VAL A 586 7.97 -22.92 13.12
CA VAL A 586 8.13 -22.15 11.85
C VAL A 586 9.45 -21.37 11.83
N GLY A 587 10.35 -21.72 12.65
CA GLY A 587 11.76 -21.47 12.43
C GLY A 587 12.32 -20.26 13.11
N GLY A 588 13.29 -20.53 13.90
CA GLY A 588 14.58 -19.94 13.87
C GLY A 588 14.80 -18.66 14.57
N TRP A 589 14.01 -18.33 15.50
CA TRP A 589 14.51 -17.48 16.59
C TRP A 589 15.16 -18.42 17.59
N GLY A 590 16.45 -18.23 17.83
CA GLY A 590 17.20 -18.99 18.83
C GLY A 590 16.46 -19.06 20.17
N GLU A 591 16.79 -20.01 20.99
CA GLU A 591 16.27 -20.06 22.37
C GLU A 591 16.48 -18.70 23.03
N PRO A 592 15.56 -18.24 23.92
CA PRO A 592 15.77 -16.99 24.65
C PRO A 592 17.18 -17.01 25.28
N SER A 593 17.92 -15.95 25.06
CA SER A 593 19.32 -15.85 25.51
C SER A 593 19.53 -16.05 27.02
N GLY A 594 18.47 -16.19 27.79
CA GLY A 594 18.50 -16.23 29.26
C GLY A 594 18.91 -14.90 29.89
N VAL A 595 19.06 -13.86 29.14
CA VAL A 595 19.43 -12.51 29.60
C VAL A 595 18.23 -11.89 30.31
N ASP A 596 18.47 -11.40 31.56
CA ASP A 596 17.45 -10.61 32.24
C ASP A 596 17.42 -9.19 31.66
N HIS A 597 16.38 -8.89 30.88
CA HIS A 597 16.19 -7.56 30.30
C HIS A 597 15.66 -6.52 31.29
N GLN A 598 15.26 -6.90 32.50
CA GLN A 598 14.69 -6.02 33.50
C GLN A 598 15.72 -4.96 33.95
N GLY A 599 15.41 -3.69 33.74
CA GLY A 599 16.31 -2.58 34.06
C GLY A 599 17.29 -2.19 32.94
N MET A 600 17.33 -2.92 31.81
CA MET A 600 18.21 -2.57 30.71
C MET A 600 17.73 -1.32 29.98
N VAL A 601 18.71 -0.55 29.50
CA VAL A 601 18.52 0.63 28.66
C VAL A 601 19.05 0.35 27.27
N TYR A 602 18.27 0.65 26.26
CA TYR A 602 18.61 0.43 24.86
C TYR A 602 18.77 1.75 24.12
N GLU A 603 19.72 1.80 23.22
CA GLU A 603 19.90 2.91 22.27
C GLU A 603 20.04 2.37 20.86
N ALA A 604 19.47 3.10 19.89
CA ALA A 604 19.68 2.76 18.49
C ALA A 604 21.12 3.10 18.09
N THR A 605 21.73 2.22 17.31
CA THR A 605 23.00 2.50 16.64
C THR A 605 22.75 3.45 15.47
N MET A 606 23.81 4.00 14.88
CA MET A 606 23.67 4.80 13.65
C MET A 606 22.95 4.02 12.53
N MET A 607 23.24 2.72 12.39
CA MET A 607 22.54 1.84 11.45
C MET A 607 21.05 1.71 11.81
N GLY A 608 20.71 1.48 13.08
CA GLY A 608 19.34 1.40 13.54
C GLY A 608 18.54 2.68 13.30
N GLU A 609 19.13 3.85 13.54
CA GLU A 609 18.51 5.14 13.24
C GLU A 609 18.26 5.30 11.74
N ARG A 610 19.24 4.96 10.89
CA ARG A 610 19.11 5.03 9.43
C ARG A 610 18.01 4.11 8.90
N VAL A 611 17.99 2.86 9.36
CA VAL A 611 16.95 1.88 8.99
C VAL A 611 15.56 2.40 9.36
N THR A 612 15.43 2.97 10.56
CA THR A 612 14.18 3.57 11.02
C THR A 612 13.76 4.77 10.17
N GLN A 613 14.68 5.67 9.82
CA GLN A 613 14.42 6.85 8.99
C GLN A 613 13.96 6.47 7.58
N MET A 614 14.48 5.38 7.05
CA MET A 614 14.12 4.88 5.72
C MET A 614 12.87 4.01 5.69
N TYR A 615 12.25 3.70 6.83
CA TYR A 615 11.12 2.76 6.90
C TYR A 615 11.44 1.34 6.40
N LEU A 616 12.71 0.97 6.48
CA LEU A 616 13.16 -0.34 6.05
C LEU A 616 12.90 -1.39 7.14
N ASP A 617 12.45 -2.57 6.76
CA ASP A 617 12.44 -3.71 7.67
C ASP A 617 13.89 -4.00 8.12
N PRO A 618 14.18 -4.09 9.43
CA PRO A 618 15.52 -4.44 9.90
C PRO A 618 16.10 -5.71 9.26
N LEU A 619 15.26 -6.71 8.94
CA LEU A 619 15.73 -7.91 8.21
C LEU A 619 16.17 -7.60 6.79
N SER A 620 15.47 -6.70 6.09
CA SER A 620 15.92 -6.23 4.78
C SER A 620 17.26 -5.51 4.88
N ALA A 621 17.44 -4.69 5.92
CA ALA A 621 18.72 -4.01 6.17
C ALA A 621 19.86 -5.00 6.43
N SER A 622 19.63 -6.05 7.23
CA SER A 622 20.61 -7.11 7.49
C SER A 622 20.99 -7.86 6.20
N GLN A 623 20.01 -8.24 5.40
CA GLN A 623 20.25 -8.92 4.12
C GLN A 623 21.02 -8.03 3.13
N LEU A 624 20.62 -6.77 3.00
CA LEU A 624 21.34 -5.80 2.16
C LEU A 624 22.78 -5.63 2.63
N ARG A 625 22.98 -5.45 3.95
CA ARG A 625 24.32 -5.33 4.56
C ARG A 625 25.21 -6.52 4.23
N THR A 626 24.69 -7.72 4.42
CA THR A 626 25.43 -8.96 4.12
C THR A 626 25.82 -9.07 2.65
N GLY A 627 24.87 -8.81 1.72
CA GLY A 627 25.17 -8.84 0.29
C GLY A 627 26.12 -7.73 -0.16
N LEU A 628 25.99 -6.52 0.39
CA LEU A 628 26.88 -5.40 0.08
C LEU A 628 28.30 -5.64 0.61
N ARG A 629 28.47 -6.24 1.79
CA ARG A 629 29.76 -6.68 2.32
C ARG A 629 30.41 -7.70 1.38
N ARG A 630 29.62 -8.63 0.82
CA ARG A 630 30.09 -9.58 -0.20
C ARG A 630 30.51 -8.88 -1.49
N ALA A 631 29.75 -7.87 -1.93
CA ALA A 631 30.10 -7.08 -3.11
C ALA A 631 31.43 -6.32 -2.91
N VAL A 632 31.61 -5.64 -1.79
CA VAL A 632 32.88 -4.94 -1.47
C VAL A 632 34.06 -5.93 -1.45
N ARG A 633 33.91 -7.09 -0.81
CA ARG A 633 34.94 -8.15 -0.81
C ARG A 633 35.32 -8.61 -2.22
N ARG A 634 34.33 -8.78 -3.09
CA ARG A 634 34.60 -9.16 -4.50
C ARG A 634 35.38 -8.10 -5.23
N LEU A 635 35.07 -6.81 -5.00
CA LEU A 635 35.81 -5.70 -5.59
C LEU A 635 37.25 -5.64 -5.07
N VAL A 636 37.46 -5.76 -3.77
CA VAL A 636 38.79 -5.77 -3.13
C VAL A 636 39.65 -6.94 -3.64
N ARG A 637 39.10 -8.16 -3.62
CA ARG A 637 39.82 -9.39 -3.99
C ARG A 637 39.85 -9.62 -5.51
N GLN A 638 39.07 -8.87 -6.29
CA GLN A 638 38.88 -9.06 -7.72
C GLN A 638 38.50 -10.52 -8.10
N ASN A 639 37.73 -11.18 -7.25
CA ASN A 639 37.42 -12.60 -7.33
C ASN A 639 35.96 -12.91 -7.74
N GLY A 640 35.29 -12.02 -8.44
CA GLY A 640 33.94 -12.23 -8.96
C GLY A 640 33.27 -10.97 -9.47
N PRO A 641 32.27 -11.09 -10.32
CA PRO A 641 31.57 -9.94 -10.88
C PRO A 641 30.67 -9.28 -9.83
N VAL A 642 30.63 -7.96 -9.85
CA VAL A 642 29.61 -7.15 -9.21
C VAL A 642 28.95 -6.33 -10.32
N THR A 643 27.72 -6.69 -10.68
CA THR A 643 26.97 -6.12 -11.79
C THR A 643 25.73 -5.37 -11.30
N GLU A 644 25.12 -4.60 -12.17
CA GLU A 644 23.81 -3.99 -11.87
C GLU A 644 22.75 -5.08 -11.56
N PHE A 645 22.83 -6.21 -12.28
CA PHE A 645 21.94 -7.34 -12.02
C PHE A 645 22.15 -7.95 -10.63
N SER A 646 23.38 -8.08 -10.16
CA SER A 646 23.70 -8.53 -8.79
C SER A 646 23.01 -7.67 -7.75
N LEU A 647 23.03 -6.35 -7.91
CA LEU A 647 22.40 -5.39 -6.99
C LEU A 647 20.87 -5.45 -7.06
N LEU A 648 20.31 -5.59 -8.27
CA LEU A 648 18.86 -5.78 -8.44
C LEU A 648 18.40 -7.08 -7.78
N GLN A 649 19.12 -8.18 -8.00
CA GLN A 649 18.78 -9.47 -7.42
C GLN A 649 18.87 -9.43 -5.90
N LEU A 650 19.93 -8.85 -5.32
CA LEU A 650 20.07 -8.66 -3.88
C LEU A 650 18.85 -7.94 -3.29
N ALA A 651 18.45 -6.82 -3.89
CA ALA A 651 17.31 -6.06 -3.41
C ALA A 651 15.98 -6.83 -3.53
N THR A 652 15.83 -7.68 -4.57
CA THR A 652 14.61 -8.48 -4.74
C THR A 652 14.44 -9.60 -3.72
N THR A 653 15.51 -10.00 -3.01
CA THR A 653 15.42 -11.02 -1.95
C THR A 653 14.88 -10.48 -0.63
N THR A 654 14.88 -9.17 -0.45
CA THR A 654 14.48 -8.55 0.82
C THR A 654 12.98 -8.70 1.09
N PRO A 655 12.54 -8.83 2.36
CA PRO A 655 11.13 -8.83 2.75
C PRO A 655 10.33 -7.64 2.23
N ASP A 656 10.96 -6.48 2.10
CA ASP A 656 10.33 -5.25 1.61
C ASP A 656 10.04 -5.27 0.11
N PHE A 657 10.60 -6.20 -0.65
CA PHE A 657 10.35 -6.30 -2.08
C PHE A 657 9.29 -7.35 -2.39
N SER A 658 8.22 -6.96 -3.07
CA SER A 658 7.18 -7.90 -3.53
C SER A 658 7.62 -8.58 -4.83
N SER A 659 8.30 -9.71 -4.71
CA SER A 659 8.80 -10.47 -5.86
C SER A 659 7.69 -11.05 -6.73
N LEU A 660 7.99 -11.23 -8.01
CA LEU A 660 7.10 -11.90 -8.94
C LEU A 660 7.04 -13.39 -8.64
N TRP A 661 5.88 -14.00 -8.86
CA TRP A 661 5.73 -15.43 -8.75
C TRP A 661 6.27 -16.12 -10.01
N ALA A 662 7.08 -17.17 -9.80
CA ALA A 662 7.49 -18.07 -10.87
C ALA A 662 6.35 -19.10 -11.13
N LYS A 663 5.92 -19.21 -12.37
CA LYS A 663 4.90 -20.18 -12.79
C LYS A 663 5.52 -21.56 -12.99
N ASN A 664 4.68 -22.59 -13.08
CA ASN A 664 5.14 -23.94 -13.38
C ASN A 664 5.94 -24.01 -14.70
N SER A 665 5.52 -23.25 -15.72
CA SER A 665 6.25 -23.13 -16.98
C SER A 665 7.62 -22.45 -16.85
N ASP A 666 7.79 -21.59 -15.88
CA ASP A 666 9.06 -20.89 -15.60
C ASP A 666 10.05 -21.82 -14.87
N MET A 667 9.55 -22.89 -14.22
CA MET A 667 10.33 -23.88 -13.48
C MET A 667 10.83 -25.03 -14.37
N GLU A 668 10.39 -25.11 -15.63
CA GLU A 668 10.90 -26.10 -16.57
C GLU A 668 12.37 -25.86 -16.87
N ALA A 669 13.19 -26.93 -16.89
CA ALA A 669 14.65 -26.89 -17.04
C ALA A 669 15.18 -26.19 -18.30
N ASN A 670 14.34 -25.95 -19.29
CA ASN A 670 14.68 -25.23 -20.52
C ASN A 670 13.95 -23.90 -20.68
N SER A 671 13.28 -23.43 -19.65
CA SER A 671 12.65 -22.11 -19.68
C SER A 671 13.69 -20.98 -19.77
N LEU A 672 13.33 -19.87 -20.39
CA LEU A 672 14.23 -18.71 -20.48
C LEU A 672 14.64 -18.20 -19.08
N LEU A 673 13.73 -18.28 -18.11
CA LEU A 673 14.02 -17.86 -16.75
C LEU A 673 15.01 -18.80 -16.06
N TRP A 674 14.87 -20.13 -16.25
CA TRP A 674 15.82 -21.11 -15.73
C TRP A 674 17.21 -20.92 -16.32
N LEU A 675 17.30 -20.73 -17.64
CA LEU A 675 18.57 -20.48 -18.32
C LEU A 675 19.20 -19.16 -17.83
N LYS A 676 18.42 -18.11 -17.63
CA LYS A 676 18.92 -16.84 -17.06
C LYS A 676 19.45 -17.08 -15.65
N ALA A 677 18.72 -17.77 -14.78
CA ALA A 677 19.12 -18.04 -13.40
C ALA A 677 20.46 -18.80 -13.33
N ASN A 678 20.65 -19.81 -14.17
CA ASN A 678 21.93 -20.53 -14.24
C ASN A 678 23.08 -19.67 -14.77
N ALA A 679 22.80 -18.79 -15.74
CA ALA A 679 23.84 -17.95 -16.35
C ALA A 679 24.39 -16.89 -15.38
N ILE A 680 23.66 -16.55 -14.31
CA ILE A 680 24.01 -15.49 -13.35
C ILE A 680 24.41 -16.03 -11.98
N GLU A 681 24.56 -17.34 -11.82
CA GLU A 681 24.86 -17.96 -10.52
C GLU A 681 26.08 -17.32 -9.84
N ASP A 682 27.16 -17.08 -10.62
CA ASP A 682 28.39 -16.44 -10.14
C ASP A 682 28.20 -14.96 -9.77
N GLU A 683 27.14 -14.31 -10.27
CA GLU A 683 26.85 -12.91 -9.99
C GLU A 683 26.09 -12.70 -8.68
N LEU A 684 25.44 -13.72 -8.13
CA LEU A 684 24.57 -13.61 -6.97
C LEU A 684 25.34 -13.15 -5.73
N LEU A 685 24.78 -12.17 -5.05
CA LEU A 685 25.29 -11.64 -3.77
C LEU A 685 24.59 -12.28 -2.55
N THR A 686 23.71 -13.25 -2.79
CA THR A 686 22.92 -13.92 -1.77
C THR A 686 23.07 -15.43 -1.86
N ASP A 687 22.89 -16.13 -0.74
CA ASP A 687 22.92 -17.60 -0.65
C ASP A 687 21.50 -18.19 -0.72
N VAL A 688 20.66 -17.74 -1.63
CA VAL A 688 19.28 -18.22 -1.76
C VAL A 688 19.31 -19.61 -2.43
N THR A 689 19.13 -20.66 -1.64
CA THR A 689 19.19 -22.05 -2.07
C THR A 689 17.83 -22.64 -2.48
N LEU A 690 16.70 -21.99 -2.20
CA LEU A 690 15.37 -22.48 -2.54
C LEU A 690 15.02 -22.14 -3.98
N ALA A 691 15.09 -23.13 -4.88
CA ALA A 691 14.91 -22.98 -6.32
C ALA A 691 13.62 -22.20 -6.71
N GLU A 692 12.49 -22.49 -6.09
CA GLU A 692 11.22 -21.79 -6.39
C GLU A 692 11.26 -20.30 -6.04
N ARG A 693 11.81 -19.94 -4.88
CA ARG A 693 11.94 -18.54 -4.48
C ARG A 693 13.00 -17.82 -5.30
N LEU A 694 14.13 -18.47 -5.57
CA LEU A 694 15.20 -17.90 -6.39
C LEU A 694 14.68 -17.48 -7.77
N LEU A 695 13.89 -18.32 -8.44
CA LEU A 695 13.31 -17.98 -9.73
C LEU A 695 12.39 -16.76 -9.68
N GLY A 696 11.64 -16.57 -8.61
CA GLY A 696 10.81 -15.39 -8.41
C GLY A 696 11.66 -14.11 -8.26
N TYR A 697 12.74 -14.18 -7.50
CA TYR A 697 13.69 -13.07 -7.33
C TYR A 697 14.40 -12.73 -8.64
N VAL A 698 14.91 -13.75 -9.34
CA VAL A 698 15.56 -13.58 -10.65
C VAL A 698 14.59 -13.01 -11.68
N LYS A 699 13.34 -13.50 -11.71
CA LYS A 699 12.29 -12.96 -12.60
C LYS A 699 12.03 -11.48 -12.36
N SER A 700 12.01 -11.08 -11.09
CA SER A 700 11.80 -9.69 -10.69
C SER A 700 12.97 -8.81 -11.08
N ALA A 701 14.20 -9.25 -10.84
CA ALA A 701 15.43 -8.56 -11.24
C ALA A 701 15.52 -8.45 -12.78
N TRP A 702 15.19 -9.53 -13.49
CA TRP A 702 15.18 -9.54 -14.96
C TRP A 702 14.14 -8.61 -15.57
N MET A 703 12.97 -8.51 -14.97
CA MET A 703 11.97 -7.51 -15.37
C MET A 703 12.53 -6.08 -15.26
N LEU A 704 13.24 -5.77 -14.18
CA LEU A 704 13.84 -4.46 -13.96
C LEU A 704 15.04 -4.23 -14.88
N GLU A 705 15.84 -5.26 -15.17
CA GLU A 705 16.91 -5.20 -16.17
C GLU A 705 16.34 -4.85 -17.56
N LYS A 706 15.30 -5.56 -18.02
CA LYS A 706 14.60 -5.23 -19.27
C LYS A 706 14.09 -3.79 -19.30
N TRP A 707 13.57 -3.29 -18.17
CA TRP A 707 13.10 -1.92 -18.02
C TRP A 707 14.20 -0.90 -18.24
N ILE A 708 15.38 -1.09 -17.63
CA ILE A 708 16.52 -0.18 -17.79
C ILE A 708 17.28 -0.34 -19.12
N GLU A 709 17.10 -1.48 -19.79
CA GLU A 709 17.60 -1.72 -21.16
C GLU A 709 16.69 -1.16 -22.26
N GLU A 710 15.66 -0.39 -21.85
CA GLU A 710 14.70 0.32 -22.72
C GLU A 710 13.78 -0.59 -23.52
N GLU A 711 13.62 -1.85 -23.12
CA GLU A 711 12.61 -2.69 -23.72
C GLU A 711 11.22 -2.06 -23.59
N THR A 712 10.39 -2.24 -24.60
CA THR A 712 9.04 -1.68 -24.58
C THR A 712 8.20 -2.36 -23.52
N MET A 713 7.25 -1.62 -22.96
CA MET A 713 6.32 -2.22 -21.98
C MET A 713 5.61 -3.44 -22.56
N ARG A 714 5.34 -3.46 -23.86
CA ARG A 714 4.69 -4.58 -24.57
C ARG A 714 5.56 -5.83 -24.58
N GLU A 715 6.87 -5.68 -24.79
CA GLU A 715 7.82 -6.79 -24.75
C GLU A 715 7.92 -7.35 -23.32
N ILE A 716 8.05 -6.48 -22.31
CA ILE A 716 8.09 -6.89 -20.89
C ILE A 716 6.79 -7.62 -20.49
N GLU A 717 5.61 -7.11 -20.91
CA GLU A 717 4.32 -7.77 -20.69
C GLU A 717 4.27 -9.16 -21.33
N SER A 718 4.75 -9.30 -22.56
CA SER A 718 4.73 -10.53 -23.32
C SER A 718 5.66 -11.59 -22.74
N ASP A 719 6.89 -11.21 -22.43
CA ASP A 719 7.95 -12.14 -22.04
C ASP A 719 7.78 -12.67 -20.61
N LEU A 720 7.29 -11.82 -19.71
CA LEU A 720 7.22 -12.14 -18.27
C LEU A 720 5.79 -12.32 -17.75
N ASP A 721 4.76 -12.10 -18.60
CA ASP A 721 3.33 -12.12 -18.24
C ASP A 721 3.02 -11.23 -17.04
N VAL A 722 3.54 -10.03 -17.06
CA VAL A 722 3.32 -8.97 -16.06
C VAL A 722 2.45 -7.87 -16.62
N SER A 723 1.86 -7.04 -15.76
CA SER A 723 1.08 -5.88 -16.20
C SER A 723 1.87 -4.57 -16.01
N PRO A 724 1.53 -3.49 -16.72
CA PRO A 724 2.19 -2.19 -16.55
C PRO A 724 2.17 -1.67 -15.11
N GLY A 725 1.07 -1.92 -14.37
CA GLY A 725 0.98 -1.57 -12.96
C GLY A 725 1.94 -2.35 -12.08
N ASP A 726 2.22 -3.61 -12.41
CA ASP A 726 3.19 -4.44 -11.68
C ASP A 726 4.62 -3.95 -11.91
N VAL A 727 4.94 -3.52 -13.13
CA VAL A 727 6.26 -2.95 -13.46
C VAL A 727 6.46 -1.63 -12.72
N ASN A 728 5.52 -0.70 -12.84
CA ASN A 728 5.61 0.62 -12.20
C ASN A 728 5.76 0.51 -10.68
N HIS A 729 4.96 -0.34 -10.04
CA HIS A 729 5.05 -0.55 -8.59
C HIS A 729 6.44 -1.05 -8.16
N ARG A 730 7.03 -1.99 -8.90
CA ARG A 730 8.35 -2.54 -8.58
C ARG A 730 9.49 -1.60 -8.94
N VAL A 731 9.32 -0.75 -9.93
CA VAL A 731 10.23 0.35 -10.25
C VAL A 731 10.32 1.34 -9.09
N ASP A 732 9.17 1.78 -8.55
CA ASP A 732 9.13 2.69 -7.40
C ASP A 732 9.77 2.03 -6.17
N LEU A 733 9.42 0.78 -5.90
CA LEU A 733 9.93 0.01 -4.76
C LEU A 733 11.45 -0.22 -4.86
N MET A 734 11.95 -0.59 -6.04
CA MET A 734 13.38 -0.77 -6.28
C MET A 734 14.15 0.53 -6.14
N GLY A 735 13.60 1.65 -6.61
CA GLY A 735 14.22 2.97 -6.44
C GLY A 735 14.42 3.34 -4.97
N TRP A 736 13.44 3.03 -4.12
CA TRP A 736 13.53 3.19 -2.67
C TRP A 736 14.54 2.23 -2.04
N LEU A 737 14.51 0.93 -2.37
CA LEU A 737 15.45 -0.06 -1.84
C LEU A 737 16.90 0.21 -2.23
N LEU A 738 17.17 0.70 -3.44
CA LEU A 738 18.51 1.12 -3.84
C LEU A 738 18.99 2.34 -3.04
N THR A 739 18.08 3.26 -2.70
CA THR A 739 18.41 4.36 -1.78
C THR A 739 18.78 3.82 -0.40
N ALA A 740 18.01 2.86 0.10
CA ALA A 740 18.26 2.20 1.38
C ALA A 740 19.60 1.41 1.35
N ALA A 741 19.84 0.64 0.30
CA ALA A 741 21.08 -0.12 0.12
C ALA A 741 22.33 0.80 0.16
N ARG A 742 22.26 1.95 -0.53
CA ARG A 742 23.33 2.94 -0.48
C ARG A 742 23.55 3.49 0.93
N GLN A 743 22.49 3.78 1.67
CA GLN A 743 22.62 4.27 3.05
C GLN A 743 23.15 3.19 3.99
N VAL A 744 22.70 1.94 3.85
CA VAL A 744 23.24 0.78 4.59
C VAL A 744 24.74 0.63 4.32
N LEU A 745 25.17 0.70 3.07
CA LEU A 745 26.59 0.63 2.69
C LEU A 745 27.44 1.72 3.37
N LEU A 746 26.94 2.98 3.34
CA LEU A 746 27.67 4.14 3.87
C LEU A 746 27.64 4.23 5.41
N THR A 747 26.75 3.49 6.07
CA THR A 747 26.60 3.50 7.54
C THR A 747 27.24 2.27 8.17
N ASP A 748 27.68 1.28 7.38
CA ASP A 748 28.26 0.04 7.89
C ASP A 748 29.66 0.29 8.47
N ASP A 749 29.80 0.08 9.77
CA ASP A 749 30.99 0.33 10.57
C ASP A 749 32.09 -0.74 10.44
N VAL A 750 31.84 -1.80 9.66
CA VAL A 750 32.80 -2.88 9.42
C VAL A 750 33.89 -2.49 8.43
N PHE A 751 33.62 -1.50 7.60
CA PHE A 751 34.58 -1.09 6.58
C PHE A 751 35.60 -0.11 7.15
N SER A 752 36.89 -0.40 6.92
CA SER A 752 37.99 0.50 7.27
C SER A 752 38.21 1.59 6.20
N GLU A 753 39.05 2.57 6.53
CA GLU A 753 39.45 3.63 5.59
C GLU A 753 40.13 3.08 4.31
N ASP A 754 40.70 1.89 4.37
CA ASP A 754 41.36 1.24 3.24
C ASP A 754 40.41 0.79 2.13
N HIS A 755 39.10 0.64 2.45
CA HIS A 755 38.07 0.22 1.50
C HIS A 755 37.26 1.39 0.91
N LEU A 756 37.62 2.64 1.19
CA LEU A 756 36.87 3.83 0.74
C LEU A 756 36.74 3.89 -0.80
N GLY A 757 37.74 3.39 -1.55
CA GLY A 757 37.68 3.35 -3.00
C GLY A 757 36.59 2.45 -3.54
N GLU A 758 36.50 1.24 -3.02
CA GLU A 758 35.50 0.25 -3.44
C GLU A 758 34.09 0.62 -2.95
N ILE A 759 33.98 1.21 -1.75
CA ILE A 759 32.72 1.75 -1.24
C ILE A 759 32.22 2.88 -2.12
N ASP A 760 33.06 3.82 -2.51
CA ASP A 760 32.69 4.92 -3.40
C ASP A 760 32.29 4.40 -4.78
N GLN A 761 33.02 3.43 -5.33
CA GLN A 761 32.69 2.76 -6.58
C GLN A 761 31.31 2.09 -6.49
N LEU A 762 31.06 1.31 -5.46
CA LEU A 762 29.78 0.59 -5.28
C LEU A 762 28.64 1.58 -5.01
N SER A 763 28.86 2.61 -4.20
CA SER A 763 27.90 3.68 -3.91
C SER A 763 27.50 4.43 -5.19
N THR A 764 28.48 4.72 -6.05
CA THR A 764 28.24 5.35 -7.36
C THR A 764 27.46 4.43 -8.27
N MET A 765 27.80 3.13 -8.34
CA MET A 765 27.05 2.14 -9.12
C MET A 765 25.59 2.05 -8.67
N ILE A 766 25.33 2.00 -7.37
CA ILE A 766 23.98 1.98 -6.82
C ILE A 766 23.20 3.25 -7.21
N ASP A 767 23.81 4.43 -7.14
CA ASP A 767 23.13 5.69 -7.47
C ASP A 767 22.82 5.80 -8.97
N VAL A 768 23.74 5.39 -9.82
CA VAL A 768 23.54 5.30 -11.28
C VAL A 768 22.41 4.32 -11.60
N LEU A 769 22.42 3.13 -11.00
CA LEU A 769 21.37 2.13 -11.17
C LEU A 769 20.01 2.66 -10.72
N ARG A 770 19.95 3.36 -9.57
CA ARG A 770 18.74 4.00 -9.07
C ARG A 770 18.16 5.01 -10.06
N GLN A 771 19.01 5.83 -10.69
CA GLN A 771 18.59 6.77 -11.73
C GLN A 771 18.09 6.04 -12.97
N ARG A 772 18.77 4.98 -13.41
CA ARG A 772 18.33 4.12 -14.53
C ARG A 772 16.98 3.50 -14.26
N ILE A 773 16.76 2.95 -13.06
CA ILE A 773 15.47 2.37 -12.62
C ILE A 773 14.36 3.43 -12.68
N ARG A 774 14.61 4.61 -12.11
CA ARG A 774 13.63 5.70 -12.07
C ARG A 774 13.15 6.11 -13.46
N HIS A 775 14.04 6.18 -14.42
CA HIS A 775 13.75 6.68 -15.77
C HIS A 775 13.52 5.57 -16.80
N GLY A 776 13.87 4.33 -16.49
CA GLY A 776 13.78 3.17 -17.40
C GLY A 776 14.67 3.36 -18.63
N CYS A 777 15.94 3.74 -18.47
CA CYS A 777 16.81 4.07 -19.57
C CYS A 777 18.22 3.54 -19.38
N LYS A 778 18.97 3.45 -20.48
CA LYS A 778 20.39 3.13 -20.49
C LYS A 778 21.21 4.30 -19.95
N HIS A 779 22.44 3.99 -19.56
CA HIS A 779 23.39 4.96 -18.98
C HIS A 779 23.59 6.20 -19.85
N ASP A 780 23.63 6.04 -21.18
CA ASP A 780 23.89 7.13 -22.15
C ASP A 780 22.83 8.24 -22.18
N LEU A 781 21.63 7.97 -21.61
CA LEU A 781 20.54 8.94 -21.57
C LEU A 781 20.40 9.69 -20.24
N LEU A 782 21.18 9.35 -19.20
CA LEU A 782 21.00 9.91 -17.85
C LEU A 782 21.10 11.45 -17.84
N ASN A 783 21.98 12.02 -18.65
CA ASN A 783 22.11 13.47 -18.75
C ASN A 783 20.88 14.17 -19.35
N LEU A 784 20.09 13.46 -20.18
CA LEU A 784 18.91 14.01 -20.84
C LEU A 784 17.63 13.80 -20.04
N VAL A 785 17.45 12.62 -19.43
CA VAL A 785 16.20 12.28 -18.71
C VAL A 785 16.00 13.08 -17.44
N ASN A 786 17.03 13.70 -16.90
CA ASN A 786 16.97 14.62 -15.78
C ASN A 786 16.39 16.00 -16.16
N ILE A 787 16.27 16.30 -17.43
CA ILE A 787 15.63 17.52 -17.93
C ILE A 787 14.11 17.37 -17.81
N LYS A 788 13.45 18.34 -17.19
CA LYS A 788 12.00 18.33 -17.07
C LYS A 788 11.32 18.23 -18.43
N HIS A 789 10.27 17.43 -18.54
CA HIS A 789 9.55 17.08 -19.76
C HIS A 789 10.30 16.15 -20.73
N VAL A 790 11.51 15.70 -20.43
CA VAL A 790 12.26 14.74 -21.24
C VAL A 790 12.20 13.36 -20.55
N GLY A 791 11.29 12.50 -21.00
CA GLY A 791 11.27 11.08 -20.61
C GLY A 791 12.13 10.23 -21.54
N ARG A 792 12.32 8.93 -21.22
CA ARG A 792 13.21 8.01 -21.95
C ARG A 792 13.02 8.02 -23.49
N SER A 793 11.79 8.03 -23.99
CA SER A 793 11.54 8.03 -25.43
C SER A 793 12.07 9.29 -26.09
N ARG A 794 11.79 10.47 -25.51
CA ARG A 794 12.28 11.75 -26.05
C ARG A 794 13.80 11.86 -25.93
N ALA A 795 14.37 11.40 -24.79
CA ALA A 795 15.81 11.36 -24.62
C ALA A 795 16.48 10.49 -25.69
N ARG A 796 15.90 9.34 -26.03
CA ARG A 796 16.41 8.45 -27.09
C ARG A 796 16.29 9.09 -28.48
N GLU A 797 15.20 9.79 -28.78
CA GLU A 797 15.03 10.55 -30.01
C GLU A 797 16.07 11.68 -30.13
N MET A 798 16.30 12.43 -29.05
CA MET A 798 17.36 13.44 -28.99
C MET A 798 18.76 12.85 -29.18
N SER A 799 19.05 11.75 -28.49
CA SER A 799 20.36 11.06 -28.62
C SER A 799 20.63 10.55 -30.02
N LYS A 800 19.61 10.05 -30.75
CA LYS A 800 19.72 9.65 -32.16
C LYS A 800 20.10 10.82 -33.09
N LEU A 801 19.73 12.03 -32.72
CA LEU A 801 20.12 13.25 -33.44
C LEU A 801 21.47 13.85 -32.98
N GLY A 802 22.20 13.14 -32.10
CA GLY A 802 23.50 13.57 -31.60
C GLY A 802 23.43 14.51 -30.38
N LEU A 803 22.20 14.75 -29.83
CA LEU A 803 22.02 15.58 -28.64
C LEU A 803 22.12 14.66 -27.42
N ARG A 804 23.26 14.66 -26.72
CA ARG A 804 23.54 13.74 -25.60
C ARG A 804 23.67 14.42 -24.24
N THR A 805 23.89 15.73 -24.24
CA THR A 805 24.03 16.53 -23.03
C THR A 805 23.10 17.74 -23.06
N PRO A 806 22.77 18.35 -21.90
CA PRO A 806 22.06 19.64 -21.88
C PRO A 806 22.70 20.73 -22.75
N LYS A 807 24.05 20.76 -22.84
CA LYS A 807 24.77 21.72 -23.69
C LYS A 807 24.53 21.47 -25.18
N ASP A 808 24.47 20.20 -25.60
CA ASP A 808 24.17 19.87 -26.99
C ASP A 808 22.76 20.33 -27.37
N VAL A 809 21.83 20.24 -26.41
CA VAL A 809 20.44 20.69 -26.60
C VAL A 809 20.36 22.20 -26.76
N LEU A 810 21.10 22.96 -25.96
CA LEU A 810 21.22 24.44 -26.16
C LEU A 810 21.85 24.80 -27.50
N GLY A 811 22.88 24.06 -27.92
CA GLY A 811 23.56 24.27 -29.19
C GLY A 811 22.87 23.68 -30.43
N MET A 812 21.61 23.24 -30.28
CA MET A 812 20.84 22.55 -31.33
C MET A 812 20.73 23.36 -32.61
N SER A 813 21.15 22.76 -33.73
CA SER A 813 21.01 23.35 -35.06
C SER A 813 19.56 23.43 -35.53
N GLY A 814 19.24 24.36 -36.43
CA GLY A 814 17.93 24.48 -37.04
C GLY A 814 17.42 23.19 -37.69
N LYS A 815 18.36 22.39 -38.27
CA LYS A 815 18.03 21.09 -38.85
C LYS A 815 17.56 20.09 -37.79
N GLN A 816 18.29 19.93 -36.71
CA GLN A 816 17.91 19.04 -35.60
C GLN A 816 16.59 19.46 -34.96
N LYS A 817 16.36 20.78 -34.83
CA LYS A 817 15.09 21.30 -34.32
C LYS A 817 13.91 20.93 -35.24
N ASN A 818 14.05 21.04 -36.54
CA ASN A 818 13.03 20.65 -37.48
C ASN A 818 12.78 19.14 -37.51
N GLU A 819 13.86 18.35 -37.38
CA GLU A 819 13.75 16.89 -37.32
C GLU A 819 12.99 16.45 -36.02
N LEU A 820 13.26 17.07 -34.87
CA LEU A 820 12.50 16.81 -33.64
C LEU A 820 11.02 17.18 -33.79
N LEU A 821 10.72 18.35 -34.34
CA LEU A 821 9.34 18.82 -34.52
C LEU A 821 8.54 17.98 -35.51
N ALA A 822 9.20 17.22 -36.39
CA ALA A 822 8.56 16.27 -37.31
C ALA A 822 8.16 14.95 -36.60
N LEU A 823 8.71 14.66 -35.43
CA LEU A 823 8.39 13.44 -34.67
C LEU A 823 7.05 13.55 -33.96
N ARG A 824 6.36 12.43 -33.84
CA ARG A 824 5.07 12.36 -33.13
C ARG A 824 5.27 12.66 -31.64
N GLY A 825 4.51 13.59 -31.10
CA GLY A 825 4.55 13.96 -29.68
C GLY A 825 5.50 15.13 -29.38
N TRP A 826 6.11 15.72 -30.43
CA TRP A 826 6.86 16.96 -30.32
C TRP A 826 6.04 18.13 -30.89
N GLY A 827 6.07 19.24 -30.19
CA GLY A 827 5.43 20.47 -30.63
C GLY A 827 6.26 21.70 -30.26
N PRO A 828 6.04 22.85 -30.88
CA PRO A 828 6.82 24.06 -30.63
C PRO A 828 6.83 24.48 -29.15
N VAL A 829 5.66 24.43 -28.50
CA VAL A 829 5.50 24.80 -27.08
C VAL A 829 6.27 23.86 -26.16
N LEU A 830 6.21 22.55 -26.44
CA LEU A 830 6.94 21.56 -25.65
C LEU A 830 8.46 21.76 -25.78
N LEU A 831 8.95 21.96 -27.01
CA LEU A 831 10.36 22.17 -27.25
C LEU A 831 10.85 23.47 -26.59
N GLN A 832 10.05 24.53 -26.59
CA GLN A 832 10.36 25.77 -25.89
C GLN A 832 10.45 25.57 -24.39
N ASN A 833 9.53 24.81 -23.80
CA ASN A 833 9.57 24.46 -22.36
C ASN A 833 10.81 23.65 -22.01
N ILE A 834 11.19 22.67 -22.86
CA ILE A 834 12.41 21.88 -22.66
C ILE A 834 13.65 22.79 -22.73
N MET A 835 13.74 23.70 -23.71
CA MET A 835 14.85 24.63 -23.85
C MET A 835 15.00 25.52 -22.61
N ALA A 836 13.90 26.06 -22.08
CA ALA A 836 13.91 26.88 -20.87
C ALA A 836 14.38 26.10 -19.61
N GLU A 837 14.06 24.81 -19.52
CA GLU A 837 14.55 23.97 -18.41
C GLU A 837 16.02 23.60 -18.60
N VAL A 838 16.48 23.38 -19.83
CA VAL A 838 17.89 23.13 -20.14
C VAL A 838 18.76 24.33 -19.78
N GLU A 839 18.31 25.55 -20.08
CA GLU A 839 19.01 26.78 -19.68
C GLU A 839 19.24 26.82 -18.17
N LYS A 840 18.21 26.55 -17.38
CA LYS A 840 18.32 26.48 -15.91
C LYS A 840 19.30 25.41 -15.43
N VAL A 841 19.33 24.23 -16.07
CA VAL A 841 20.24 23.14 -15.72
C VAL A 841 21.69 23.55 -15.97
N VAL A 842 21.96 24.14 -17.17
CA VAL A 842 23.32 24.57 -17.55
C VAL A 842 23.79 25.75 -16.70
N GLU A 843 22.90 26.69 -16.34
CA GLU A 843 23.23 27.78 -15.42
C GLU A 843 23.62 27.25 -14.03
N LYS A 844 22.86 26.27 -13.50
CA LYS A 844 23.20 25.62 -12.22
C LYS A 844 24.56 24.90 -12.27
N GLU A 845 24.84 24.19 -13.37
CA GLU A 845 26.15 23.55 -13.56
C GLU A 845 27.30 24.58 -13.61
N HIS A 846 27.08 25.73 -14.23
CA HIS A 846 28.09 26.83 -14.24
C HIS A 846 28.31 27.43 -12.87
N GLN A 847 27.22 27.65 -12.10
CA GLN A 847 27.33 28.17 -10.74
C GLN A 847 28.03 27.19 -9.79
N ALA A 848 27.74 25.86 -9.90
CA ALA A 848 28.38 24.83 -9.11
C ALA A 848 29.88 24.72 -9.42
N LYS A 849 30.29 24.83 -10.69
CA LYS A 849 31.70 24.83 -11.08
C LYS A 849 32.43 26.11 -10.65
N GLY A 850 31.74 27.24 -10.57
CA GLY A 850 32.28 28.49 -10.05
C GLY A 850 32.51 28.48 -8.54
N GLN A 851 31.69 27.71 -7.80
CA GLN A 851 31.84 27.55 -6.35
C GLN A 851 32.92 26.51 -5.96
N THR A 852 33.18 25.51 -6.77
CA THR A 852 34.17 24.45 -6.49
C THR A 852 35.63 24.95 -6.63
N SER A 853 35.84 26.13 -7.21
CA SER A 853 37.19 26.74 -7.29
C SER A 853 37.58 27.55 -6.04
N VAL A 854 36.74 27.64 -5.02
CA VAL A 854 36.94 28.46 -3.81
C VAL A 854 36.76 27.72 -2.50
N VAL A 855 36.45 26.45 -2.47
CA VAL A 855 36.31 25.70 -1.23
C VAL A 855 37.51 24.79 -1.02
N GLN A 856 38.51 25.29 -0.37
CA GLN A 856 39.38 24.49 0.52
C GLN A 856 38.45 23.89 1.58
N ILE A 857 38.39 22.55 1.59
CA ILE A 857 37.62 21.80 2.59
C ILE A 857 38.23 22.13 3.96
N HIS A 858 37.60 23.00 4.73
CA HIS A 858 37.76 23.06 6.17
C HIS A 858 37.08 21.81 6.77
N LYS A 859 37.87 21.02 7.48
CA LYS A 859 37.49 19.80 8.18
C LYS A 859 36.55 20.02 9.37
N ASP A 860 35.96 21.20 9.54
CA ASP A 860 35.31 21.64 10.79
C ASP A 860 33.80 21.89 10.69
N ASP A 861 33.13 21.55 9.59
CA ASP A 861 31.66 21.71 9.47
C ASP A 861 30.91 20.36 9.59
N VAL A 862 31.15 19.67 10.71
CA VAL A 862 30.19 18.70 11.26
C VAL A 862 29.58 19.34 12.50
N PRO A 863 28.31 19.63 12.60
CA PRO A 863 27.73 20.08 13.84
C PRO A 863 27.72 18.94 14.83
N LEU A 864 28.69 18.92 15.71
CA LEU A 864 28.67 18.14 16.93
C LEU A 864 27.56 18.70 17.83
N SER A 865 26.69 17.78 18.26
CA SER A 865 25.64 17.99 19.23
C SER A 865 26.12 18.75 20.46
N GLY A 866 25.36 19.80 20.82
CA GLY A 866 25.41 20.66 21.96
C GLY A 866 26.13 20.20 23.23
N GLU A 867 27.20 20.90 23.53
CA GLU A 867 27.65 21.11 24.90
C GLU A 867 26.67 22.03 25.64
N ARG A 868 26.08 21.51 26.69
CA ARG A 868 25.36 22.32 27.68
C ARG A 868 26.37 23.16 28.44
N GLN A 869 26.39 24.44 28.25
CA GLN A 869 26.97 25.36 29.20
C GLN A 869 26.07 25.38 30.43
N SER A 870 26.67 25.01 31.58
CA SER A 870 26.21 25.34 32.93
C SER A 870 26.50 26.81 33.17
N ASP A 871 25.47 27.60 33.37
CA ASP A 871 25.59 28.89 34.07
C ASP A 871 24.69 28.88 35.29
N ASP A 872 25.24 29.43 36.40
CA ASP A 872 24.80 29.51 37.79
C ASP A 872 23.32 29.74 38.08
#